data_f481ff6e136150265178f55e074e01f3
#
_entry.id   f481ff6e136150265178f55e074e01f3
#
_cell.length_a   1.000
_cell.length_b   1.000
_cell.length_c   1.000
_cell.angle_alpha   90.00
_cell.angle_beta   90.00
_cell.angle_gamma   90.00
#
_symmetry.space_group_name_H-M   'P 1'
#
loop_
_entity.id
_entity.type
_entity.pdbx_description
1 polymer ?
#
loop_
_entity_poly.entity_id
_entity_poly.type
_entity_poly.pdbx_seq_one_letter_code
_entity_poly.pdbx_strand_id
1 'polypeptide(L)'
;MSTLQQGTESSALLGDRRPGWAFCLVSVLVIGLWIGLIGRELWRPDARVIFRDSNLMGLPNLQYLGESLREGFIPWLHPRRGCGMPFLADPQAQAMYPPAWAFALLPEEAAFKLQQFVHLLFLGMGFALLARFRGVNAAGSICAGIVGVSAQCNLVQIEWLPTLAGAAWVPWSMLAAMTGASGWWLLCLSMMMYSGYAYLWVMTPVIAGAGMLLAPRPERRRFLLMALLLPVVTAPCWMGYFALSGDAKPHGLTGDSMSPVTGFEPWHLSFFLMPRGIAPYEFIHADGSISSFPVESDVAWSLFCYFGVVPLILGLYAACRPTRERAAVVLMGGAGLVMAFGLGWLGNLSISLNQAIHHPATFIQLFVWALLFAWPVGWQMLDDPARVMATRTPARAWLWFGIFVAVAAAVHFRMSGLASEDAASTYWTQSFDVGWVGWLIAGATAFLAWESSRLRGAAAGLLAVALIDVFLFLPMVLPITDAAPLPARITEGIDGNTGRLRMRKDYADRYLDKEHRSRSQGDEHLKWSVSVGYPNVFSRFGISQFDVYNPPFIHESLVQWTMRLDAASGAAEVETLRTLSAVRYILSTIDMTAYGWTEIGTRVSPVGSWTARLYDAGPTPGAVVMSRSGLTELDAGRPPMQSDLVPVDLMWRDQEATAVLPAGVALPTEAVLFVPVTPWIGWRLFLDERPVSPVDRGERFGLAVSLPTGTRAVRLRFRQPWAYHALFAMLLGIVGAWSASRRKKGIFVTNG
;
A
#
# COMPACT_ATOMS: atom_id res chain seq x y z
N MET A 1 -38.86 40.45 3.72
CA MET A 1 -38.01 40.98 2.62
C MET A 1 -36.49 40.94 2.88
N SER A 2 -36.00 40.53 4.05
CA SER A 2 -34.56 40.49 4.38
C SER A 2 -33.83 39.18 4.03
N THR A 3 -34.55 38.14 3.66
CA THR A 3 -33.96 36.82 3.33
C THR A 3 -33.59 36.62 1.86
N LEU A 4 -34.02 37.50 0.97
CA LEU A 4 -33.69 37.44 -0.46
C LEU A 4 -32.40 38.19 -0.83
N GLN A 5 -31.92 39.14 -0.02
CA GLN A 5 -30.69 39.85 -0.27
C GLN A 5 -29.41 39.05 0.11
N GLN A 6 -29.50 38.12 1.05
CA GLN A 6 -28.33 37.28 1.42
C GLN A 6 -27.94 36.26 0.34
N GLY A 7 -28.85 35.93 -0.59
CA GLY A 7 -28.56 34.99 -1.69
C GLY A 7 -27.76 35.59 -2.85
N THR A 8 -27.84 36.89 -3.07
CA THR A 8 -27.17 37.58 -4.18
C THR A 8 -25.75 38.06 -3.82
N GLU A 9 -25.51 38.40 -2.56
CA GLU A 9 -24.15 38.72 -2.10
C GLU A 9 -23.21 37.52 -2.08
N SER A 10 -23.76 36.32 -1.84
CA SER A 10 -22.93 35.07 -1.88
C SER A 10 -22.47 34.70 -3.28
N SER A 11 -23.18 35.07 -4.33
CA SER A 11 -22.77 34.81 -5.73
C SER A 11 -21.76 35.83 -6.27
N ALA A 12 -21.85 37.09 -5.80
CA ALA A 12 -20.94 38.15 -6.18
C ALA A 12 -19.51 37.94 -5.55
N LEU A 13 -19.47 37.31 -4.35
CA LEU A 13 -18.19 36.97 -3.70
C LEU A 13 -17.44 35.80 -4.34
N LEU A 14 -18.09 35.01 -5.22
CA LEU A 14 -17.47 33.93 -5.99
C LEU A 14 -16.93 34.39 -7.35
N GLY A 15 -17.19 35.66 -7.73
CA GLY A 15 -16.65 36.26 -8.93
C GLY A 15 -15.11 36.30 -8.87
N ASP A 16 -14.47 35.66 -9.82
CA ASP A 16 -13.04 35.73 -10.16
C ASP A 16 -12.02 35.08 -9.19
N ARG A 17 -12.43 34.07 -8.40
CA ARG A 17 -11.50 33.30 -7.53
C ARG A 17 -10.83 32.11 -8.23
N ARG A 18 -10.93 32.02 -9.55
CA ARG A 18 -10.20 30.98 -10.28
C ARG A 18 -8.69 31.28 -10.18
N PRO A 19 -7.89 30.29 -9.72
CA PRO A 19 -6.45 30.49 -9.69
C PRO A 19 -5.95 30.79 -11.12
N GLY A 20 -5.33 31.96 -11.31
CA GLY A 20 -4.74 32.29 -12.58
C GLY A 20 -3.59 31.30 -12.92
N TRP A 21 -3.28 31.16 -14.20
CA TRP A 21 -2.20 30.28 -14.66
C TRP A 21 -0.85 30.59 -13.98
N ALA A 22 -0.56 31.86 -13.69
CA ALA A 22 0.66 32.28 -12.99
C ALA A 22 0.75 31.69 -11.58
N PHE A 23 -0.36 31.69 -10.84
CA PHE A 23 -0.39 31.04 -9.52
C PHE A 23 -0.12 29.53 -9.64
N CYS A 24 -0.73 28.86 -10.61
CA CYS A 24 -0.50 27.42 -10.83
C CYS A 24 0.97 27.14 -11.14
N LEU A 25 1.57 27.93 -12.03
CA LEU A 25 2.98 27.79 -12.42
C LEU A 25 3.91 28.01 -11.22
N VAL A 26 3.72 29.11 -10.49
CA VAL A 26 4.53 29.41 -9.29
C VAL A 26 4.36 28.32 -8.24
N SER A 27 3.15 27.82 -8.02
CA SER A 27 2.90 26.72 -7.08
C SER A 27 3.61 25.43 -7.49
N VAL A 28 3.54 25.05 -8.77
CA VAL A 28 4.27 23.88 -9.31
C VAL A 28 5.77 24.03 -9.08
N LEU A 29 6.33 25.22 -9.40
CA LEU A 29 7.76 25.46 -9.22
C LEU A 29 8.17 25.42 -7.75
N VAL A 30 7.45 26.13 -6.89
CA VAL A 30 7.83 26.22 -5.44
C VAL A 30 7.64 24.87 -4.75
N ILE A 31 6.51 24.19 -4.96
CA ILE A 31 6.26 22.89 -4.37
C ILE A 31 7.21 21.84 -4.97
N GLY A 32 7.46 21.89 -6.28
CA GLY A 32 8.43 21.01 -6.93
C GLY A 32 9.86 21.20 -6.41
N LEU A 33 10.30 22.45 -6.23
CA LEU A 33 11.59 22.76 -5.60
C LEU A 33 11.65 22.27 -4.16
N TRP A 34 10.56 22.43 -3.41
CA TRP A 34 10.46 21.91 -2.04
C TRP A 34 10.60 20.39 -2.01
N ILE A 35 9.87 19.67 -2.86
CA ILE A 35 10.00 18.20 -2.99
C ILE A 35 11.43 17.83 -3.40
N GLY A 36 12.03 18.58 -4.32
CA GLY A 36 13.43 18.40 -4.70
C GLY A 36 14.39 18.57 -3.53
N LEU A 37 14.15 19.59 -2.69
CA LEU A 37 14.99 19.89 -1.53
C LEU A 37 14.87 18.82 -0.44
N ILE A 38 13.64 18.47 -0.05
CA ILE A 38 13.40 17.48 1.01
C ILE A 38 13.80 16.05 0.58
N GLY A 39 13.66 15.74 -0.70
CA GLY A 39 14.05 14.47 -1.28
C GLY A 39 15.42 14.48 -1.95
N ARG A 40 16.28 15.48 -1.70
CA ARG A 40 17.56 15.65 -2.41
C ARG A 40 18.41 14.38 -2.45
N GLU A 41 18.46 13.66 -1.34
CA GLU A 41 19.16 12.38 -1.26
C GLU A 41 18.46 11.28 -2.08
N LEU A 42 17.13 11.28 -2.09
CA LEU A 42 16.31 10.33 -2.85
C LEU A 42 16.49 10.48 -4.36
N TRP A 43 16.63 11.74 -4.83
CA TRP A 43 16.74 12.01 -6.26
C TRP A 43 18.13 11.72 -6.84
N ARG A 44 19.10 11.43 -6.02
CA ARG A 44 20.41 10.96 -6.48
C ARG A 44 20.22 9.67 -7.31
N PRO A 45 20.94 9.48 -8.42
CA PRO A 45 20.82 8.29 -9.27
C PRO A 45 21.06 6.99 -8.51
N ASP A 46 21.94 7.05 -7.53
CA ASP A 46 22.39 5.93 -6.68
C ASP A 46 21.59 5.75 -5.39
N ALA A 47 20.67 6.66 -5.06
CA ALA A 47 19.85 6.54 -3.87
C ALA A 47 18.57 5.75 -4.12
N ARG A 48 18.12 5.00 -3.12
CA ARG A 48 16.87 4.24 -3.14
C ARG A 48 16.07 4.51 -1.86
N VAL A 49 14.75 4.57 -1.99
CA VAL A 49 13.88 4.40 -0.84
C VAL A 49 13.81 2.92 -0.55
N ILE A 50 14.27 2.55 0.63
CA ILE A 50 14.30 1.17 1.03
C ILE A 50 13.32 0.97 2.15
N PHE A 51 12.21 0.35 1.80
CA PHE A 51 11.38 -0.24 2.80
C PHE A 51 10.96 -1.65 2.38
N ARG A 52 10.76 -2.47 3.38
CA ARG A 52 10.50 -3.90 3.26
C ARG A 52 9.49 -4.24 2.16
N ASP A 53 8.28 -3.69 2.26
CA ASP A 53 7.15 -4.07 1.40
C ASP A 53 7.26 -3.51 -0.03
N SER A 54 7.86 -2.34 -0.20
CA SER A 54 8.10 -1.78 -1.54
C SER A 54 8.99 -2.68 -2.38
N ASN A 55 10.05 -3.21 -1.78
CA ASN A 55 11.00 -4.08 -2.48
C ASN A 55 10.49 -5.51 -2.62
N LEU A 56 9.70 -5.98 -1.65
CA LEU A 56 9.26 -7.38 -1.59
C LEU A 56 7.97 -7.62 -2.38
N MET A 57 7.11 -6.61 -2.52
CA MET A 57 5.81 -6.74 -3.16
C MET A 57 5.56 -5.65 -4.21
N GLY A 58 5.76 -4.39 -3.87
CA GLY A 58 5.42 -3.26 -4.72
C GLY A 58 6.19 -3.29 -6.03
N LEU A 59 7.50 -3.22 -5.97
CA LEU A 59 8.37 -3.21 -7.15
C LEU A 59 8.26 -4.47 -8.00
N PRO A 60 8.29 -5.70 -7.44
CA PRO A 60 8.08 -6.90 -8.25
C PRO A 60 6.76 -6.91 -9.03
N ASN A 61 5.68 -6.43 -8.41
CA ASN A 61 4.38 -6.32 -9.07
C ASN A 61 4.40 -5.28 -10.20
N LEU A 62 4.92 -4.09 -9.92
CA LEU A 62 4.95 -2.99 -10.89
C LEU A 62 5.88 -3.30 -12.07
N GLN A 63 7.00 -3.97 -11.82
CA GLN A 63 7.89 -4.45 -12.87
C GLN A 63 7.18 -5.47 -13.77
N TYR A 64 6.55 -6.48 -13.18
CA TYR A 64 5.81 -7.48 -13.95
C TYR A 64 4.63 -6.86 -14.72
N LEU A 65 3.92 -5.88 -14.14
CA LEU A 65 2.92 -5.10 -14.85
C LEU A 65 3.54 -4.39 -16.07
N GLY A 66 4.68 -3.72 -15.88
CA GLY A 66 5.37 -3.03 -16.95
C GLY A 66 5.83 -3.96 -18.07
N GLU A 67 6.37 -5.14 -17.74
CA GLU A 67 6.73 -6.19 -18.70
C GLU A 67 5.52 -6.64 -19.51
N SER A 68 4.42 -6.99 -18.83
CA SER A 68 3.19 -7.45 -19.45
C SER A 68 2.54 -6.41 -20.37
N LEU A 69 2.55 -5.13 -19.95
CA LEU A 69 2.02 -4.05 -20.79
C LEU A 69 2.88 -3.81 -22.03
N ARG A 70 4.20 -3.97 -21.95
CA ARG A 70 5.08 -3.93 -23.17
C ARG A 70 4.78 -5.06 -24.13
N GLU A 71 4.37 -6.23 -23.62
CA GLU A 71 3.92 -7.38 -24.41
C GLU A 71 2.48 -7.24 -24.90
N GLY A 72 1.77 -6.16 -24.52
CA GLY A 72 0.45 -5.81 -25.04
C GLY A 72 -0.74 -6.39 -24.26
N PHE A 73 -0.55 -6.85 -23.03
CA PHE A 73 -1.65 -7.37 -22.21
C PHE A 73 -1.62 -6.88 -20.76
N ILE A 74 -2.79 -6.88 -20.13
CA ILE A 74 -2.92 -6.67 -18.68
C ILE A 74 -2.89 -8.06 -18.03
N PRO A 75 -1.94 -8.31 -17.09
CA PRO A 75 -1.76 -9.64 -16.53
C PRO A 75 -2.92 -10.04 -15.59
N TRP A 76 -3.43 -11.24 -15.77
CA TRP A 76 -4.44 -11.86 -14.91
C TRP A 76 -3.80 -12.68 -13.80
N LEU A 77 -2.67 -13.28 -14.11
CA LEU A 77 -1.90 -14.18 -13.26
C LEU A 77 -0.44 -13.75 -13.26
N HIS A 78 0.20 -13.88 -12.11
CA HIS A 78 1.66 -13.77 -11.98
C HIS A 78 2.26 -15.19 -11.90
N PRO A 79 2.80 -15.73 -13.00
CA PRO A 79 3.21 -17.13 -13.05
C PRO A 79 4.46 -17.43 -12.21
N ARG A 80 5.29 -16.41 -11.96
CA ARG A 80 6.57 -16.55 -11.23
C ARG A 80 6.43 -16.51 -9.71
N ARG A 81 5.22 -16.35 -9.16
CA ARG A 81 4.97 -16.25 -7.71
C ARG A 81 3.98 -17.30 -7.26
N GLY A 82 4.30 -18.03 -6.18
CA GLY A 82 3.38 -18.93 -5.52
C GLY A 82 2.68 -19.92 -6.44
N CYS A 83 3.40 -20.50 -7.41
CA CYS A 83 2.84 -21.41 -8.39
C CYS A 83 1.68 -20.84 -9.22
N GLY A 84 1.71 -19.53 -9.47
CA GLY A 84 0.68 -18.78 -10.18
C GLY A 84 -0.29 -18.09 -9.23
N MET A 85 -0.11 -16.77 -9.09
CA MET A 85 -0.99 -15.93 -8.26
C MET A 85 -1.89 -15.03 -9.11
N PRO A 86 -3.17 -14.87 -8.73
CA PRO A 86 -4.06 -13.95 -9.40
C PRO A 86 -3.55 -12.51 -9.30
N PHE A 87 -3.11 -11.93 -10.40
CA PHE A 87 -2.49 -10.61 -10.42
C PHE A 87 -3.53 -9.48 -10.44
N LEU A 88 -4.51 -9.57 -11.33
CA LEU A 88 -5.54 -8.53 -11.45
C LEU A 88 -6.44 -8.43 -10.21
N ALA A 89 -6.57 -9.52 -9.46
CA ALA A 89 -7.33 -9.55 -8.22
C ALA A 89 -6.55 -8.99 -7.01
N ASP A 90 -5.22 -8.89 -7.13
CA ASP A 90 -4.40 -8.22 -6.12
C ASP A 90 -4.51 -6.70 -6.27
N PRO A 91 -5.21 -6.00 -5.35
CA PRO A 91 -5.35 -4.56 -5.47
C PRO A 91 -3.99 -3.85 -5.39
N GLN A 92 -3.03 -4.38 -4.65
CA GLN A 92 -1.69 -3.81 -4.46
C GLN A 92 -0.82 -3.92 -5.72
N ALA A 93 -1.21 -4.76 -6.69
CA ALA A 93 -0.57 -4.82 -7.99
C ALA A 93 -0.81 -3.57 -8.86
N GLN A 94 -1.78 -2.73 -8.49
CA GLN A 94 -2.13 -1.48 -9.19
C GLN A 94 -2.41 -1.65 -10.70
N ALA A 95 -2.82 -2.84 -11.12
CA ALA A 95 -3.00 -3.16 -12.55
C ALA A 95 -3.96 -2.22 -13.28
N MET A 96 -4.99 -1.73 -12.58
CA MET A 96 -6.01 -0.81 -13.09
C MET A 96 -5.74 0.66 -12.75
N TYR A 97 -4.58 0.99 -12.20
CA TYR A 97 -4.18 2.35 -11.87
C TYR A 97 -3.31 2.94 -12.98
N PRO A 98 -3.82 3.84 -13.85
CA PRO A 98 -3.09 4.27 -15.05
C PRO A 98 -1.71 4.86 -14.80
N PRO A 99 -1.45 5.63 -13.71
CA PRO A 99 -0.10 6.10 -13.45
C PRO A 99 0.92 4.97 -13.24
N ALA A 100 0.52 3.79 -12.74
CA ALA A 100 1.41 2.64 -12.60
C ALA A 100 1.91 2.10 -13.96
N TRP A 101 1.22 2.41 -15.05
CA TRP A 101 1.63 2.00 -16.40
C TRP A 101 2.90 2.71 -16.88
N ALA A 102 3.39 3.73 -16.16
CA ALA A 102 4.71 4.33 -16.41
C ALA A 102 5.86 3.30 -16.36
N PHE A 103 5.68 2.18 -15.64
CA PHE A 103 6.64 1.08 -15.63
C PHE A 103 6.76 0.34 -16.97
N ALA A 104 5.79 0.51 -17.87
CA ALA A 104 5.91 0.03 -19.24
C ALA A 104 6.79 0.93 -20.11
N LEU A 105 6.93 2.21 -19.76
CA LEU A 105 7.58 3.23 -20.59
C LEU A 105 8.99 3.56 -20.12
N LEU A 106 9.29 3.38 -18.85
CA LEU A 106 10.52 3.81 -18.20
C LEU A 106 11.22 2.64 -17.51
N PRO A 107 12.55 2.70 -17.32
CA PRO A 107 13.25 1.81 -16.42
C PRO A 107 12.67 1.84 -15.02
N GLU A 108 12.70 0.73 -14.30
CA GLU A 108 12.06 0.51 -13.01
C GLU A 108 12.35 1.65 -12.00
N GLU A 109 13.62 1.97 -11.78
CA GLU A 109 14.05 3.03 -10.86
C GLU A 109 13.50 4.41 -11.24
N ALA A 110 13.58 4.74 -12.53
CA ALA A 110 13.09 6.02 -13.03
C ALA A 110 11.56 6.11 -12.91
N ALA A 111 10.84 5.02 -13.24
CA ALA A 111 9.39 4.94 -13.10
C ALA A 111 8.97 5.11 -11.64
N PHE A 112 9.67 4.46 -10.71
CA PHE A 112 9.38 4.52 -9.29
C PHE A 112 9.58 5.94 -8.73
N LYS A 113 10.76 6.54 -8.97
CA LYS A 113 11.07 7.91 -8.55
C LYS A 113 10.14 8.94 -9.17
N LEU A 114 9.84 8.79 -10.47
CA LEU A 114 8.89 9.68 -11.15
C LEU A 114 7.50 9.60 -10.51
N GLN A 115 7.02 8.42 -10.19
CA GLN A 115 5.72 8.28 -9.54
C GLN A 115 5.71 8.90 -8.15
N GLN A 116 6.76 8.71 -7.36
CA GLN A 116 6.89 9.35 -6.06
C GLN A 116 6.83 10.87 -6.20
N PHE A 117 7.63 11.44 -7.09
CA PHE A 117 7.67 12.89 -7.33
C PHE A 117 6.33 13.44 -7.81
N VAL A 118 5.74 12.81 -8.82
CA VAL A 118 4.48 13.26 -9.44
C VAL A 118 3.32 13.18 -8.44
N HIS A 119 3.23 12.12 -7.64
CA HIS A 119 2.15 12.01 -6.66
C HIS A 119 2.31 13.02 -5.51
N LEU A 120 3.54 13.27 -5.03
CA LEU A 120 3.80 14.32 -4.04
C LEU A 120 3.46 15.71 -4.61
N LEU A 121 3.88 16.01 -5.84
CA LEU A 121 3.55 17.28 -6.49
C LEU A 121 2.04 17.44 -6.68
N PHE A 122 1.37 16.38 -7.13
CA PHE A 122 -0.08 16.35 -7.32
C PHE A 122 -0.82 16.57 -5.98
N LEU A 123 -0.37 15.92 -4.91
CA LEU A 123 -0.87 16.10 -3.55
C LEU A 123 -0.73 17.56 -3.09
N GLY A 124 0.47 18.11 -3.20
CA GLY A 124 0.76 19.49 -2.78
C GLY A 124 -0.03 20.53 -3.60
N MET A 125 -0.11 20.34 -4.92
CA MET A 125 -0.92 21.17 -5.80
C MET A 125 -2.40 21.10 -5.43
N GLY A 126 -2.90 19.91 -5.08
CA GLY A 126 -4.28 19.73 -4.63
C GLY A 126 -4.60 20.57 -3.39
N PHE A 127 -3.74 20.54 -2.37
CA PHE A 127 -3.91 21.35 -1.16
C PHE A 127 -3.76 22.84 -1.44
N ALA A 128 -2.81 23.24 -2.27
CA ALA A 128 -2.60 24.65 -2.64
C ALA A 128 -3.83 25.21 -3.39
N LEU A 129 -4.34 24.50 -4.37
CA LEU A 129 -5.53 24.90 -5.14
C LEU A 129 -6.80 24.90 -4.28
N LEU A 130 -6.94 23.93 -3.39
CA LEU A 130 -8.05 23.83 -2.47
C LEU A 130 -8.06 25.02 -1.50
N ALA A 131 -6.90 25.40 -0.94
CA ALA A 131 -6.76 26.58 -0.09
C ALA A 131 -7.05 27.86 -0.89
N ARG A 132 -6.52 27.98 -2.10
CA ARG A 132 -6.74 29.14 -2.98
C ARG A 132 -8.19 29.31 -3.35
N PHE A 133 -8.88 28.23 -3.71
CA PHE A 133 -10.32 28.23 -4.00
C PHE A 133 -11.15 28.71 -2.80
N ARG A 134 -10.71 28.45 -1.57
CA ARG A 134 -11.36 28.90 -0.33
C ARG A 134 -11.04 30.38 0.00
N GLY A 135 -10.29 31.05 -0.86
CA GLY A 135 -9.97 32.47 -0.76
C GLY A 135 -8.72 32.76 0.09
N VAL A 136 -7.93 31.75 0.42
CA VAL A 136 -6.62 31.96 1.06
C VAL A 136 -5.70 32.68 0.07
N ASN A 137 -4.89 33.62 0.55
CA ASN A 137 -3.94 34.34 -0.32
C ASN A 137 -2.89 33.40 -0.94
N ALA A 138 -2.15 33.85 -1.92
CA ALA A 138 -1.21 33.01 -2.69
C ALA A 138 -0.15 32.36 -1.79
N ALA A 139 0.45 33.13 -0.87
CA ALA A 139 1.50 32.63 0.03
C ALA A 139 0.97 31.53 0.96
N GLY A 140 -0.17 31.76 1.63
CA GLY A 140 -0.81 30.75 2.48
C GLY A 140 -1.26 29.52 1.72
N SER A 141 -1.69 29.69 0.46
CA SER A 141 -2.08 28.57 -0.39
C SER A 141 -0.90 27.69 -0.79
N ILE A 142 0.22 28.28 -1.17
CA ILE A 142 1.47 27.55 -1.46
C ILE A 142 1.99 26.87 -0.20
N CYS A 143 1.95 27.55 0.94
CA CYS A 143 2.32 26.97 2.23
C CYS A 143 1.43 25.76 2.58
N ALA A 144 0.12 25.82 2.27
CA ALA A 144 -0.77 24.68 2.45
C ALA A 144 -0.34 23.47 1.60
N GLY A 145 0.12 23.70 0.39
CA GLY A 145 0.68 22.66 -0.47
C GLY A 145 1.95 22.04 0.11
N ILE A 146 2.87 22.88 0.58
CA ILE A 146 4.13 22.46 1.23
C ILE A 146 3.84 21.62 2.48
N VAL A 147 3.01 22.13 3.39
CA VAL A 147 2.63 21.41 4.61
C VAL A 147 1.93 20.08 4.29
N GLY A 148 1.06 20.08 3.28
CA GLY A 148 0.38 18.88 2.83
C GLY A 148 1.33 17.79 2.33
N VAL A 149 2.37 18.17 1.58
CA VAL A 149 3.43 17.24 1.15
C VAL A 149 4.27 16.76 2.34
N SER A 150 4.60 17.69 3.25
CA SER A 150 5.51 17.44 4.36
C SER A 150 4.87 16.76 5.56
N ALA A 151 3.53 16.62 5.57
CA ALA A 151 2.84 15.85 6.61
C ALA A 151 3.40 14.42 6.67
N GLN A 152 3.84 14.00 7.85
CA GLN A 152 4.53 12.71 8.00
C GLN A 152 3.69 11.55 7.47
N CYS A 153 2.37 11.54 7.70
CA CYS A 153 1.49 10.51 7.18
C CYS A 153 1.44 10.43 5.64
N ASN A 154 1.79 11.50 4.94
CA ASN A 154 1.87 11.52 3.48
C ASN A 154 3.31 11.22 3.01
N LEU A 155 4.30 11.78 3.70
CA LEU A 155 5.69 11.66 3.30
C LEU A 155 6.26 10.26 3.57
N VAL A 156 5.88 9.62 4.67
CA VAL A 156 6.27 8.23 4.95
C VAL A 156 5.72 7.26 3.90
N GLN A 157 4.61 7.59 3.27
CA GLN A 157 4.02 6.78 2.21
C GLN A 157 4.81 6.80 0.89
N ILE A 158 5.89 7.57 0.80
CA ILE A 158 6.77 7.60 -0.37
C ILE A 158 7.37 6.23 -0.67
N GLU A 159 7.52 5.41 0.35
CA GLU A 159 7.98 4.03 0.23
C GLU A 159 6.91 3.09 -0.31
N TRP A 160 5.62 3.35 0.00
CA TRP A 160 4.51 2.48 -0.38
C TRP A 160 3.60 3.18 -1.40
N LEU A 161 3.94 3.06 -2.70
CA LEU A 161 3.24 3.74 -3.79
C LEU A 161 1.72 3.61 -3.75
N PRO A 162 1.09 2.47 -3.40
CA PRO A 162 -0.36 2.38 -3.30
C PRO A 162 -0.99 3.42 -2.37
N THR A 163 -0.38 3.67 -1.22
CA THR A 163 -0.90 4.64 -0.24
C THR A 163 -0.65 6.07 -0.66
N LEU A 164 0.56 6.38 -1.11
CA LEU A 164 0.90 7.71 -1.62
C LEU A 164 0.00 8.08 -2.81
N ALA A 165 -0.16 7.14 -3.74
CA ALA A 165 -1.01 7.32 -4.91
C ALA A 165 -2.44 7.66 -4.52
N GLY A 166 -3.02 6.95 -3.56
CA GLY A 166 -4.37 7.21 -3.10
C GLY A 166 -4.51 8.52 -2.33
N ALA A 167 -3.58 8.81 -1.40
CA ALA A 167 -3.55 10.05 -0.65
C ALA A 167 -3.50 11.29 -1.55
N ALA A 168 -2.78 11.19 -2.68
CA ALA A 168 -2.61 12.29 -3.62
C ALA A 168 -3.94 12.77 -4.23
N TRP A 169 -4.98 11.94 -4.31
CA TRP A 169 -6.29 12.29 -4.83
C TRP A 169 -7.24 12.92 -3.80
N VAL A 170 -6.94 12.84 -2.51
CA VAL A 170 -7.81 13.35 -1.44
C VAL A 170 -8.12 14.84 -1.61
N PRO A 171 -7.15 15.77 -1.68
CA PRO A 171 -7.45 17.19 -1.80
C PRO A 171 -8.19 17.54 -3.11
N TRP A 172 -7.94 16.80 -4.19
CA TRP A 172 -8.64 16.97 -5.45
C TRP A 172 -10.11 16.54 -5.38
N SER A 173 -10.40 15.47 -4.63
CA SER A 173 -11.78 15.05 -4.40
C SER A 173 -12.56 16.12 -3.62
N MET A 174 -11.95 16.75 -2.62
CA MET A 174 -12.54 17.85 -1.87
C MET A 174 -12.75 19.09 -2.75
N LEU A 175 -11.76 19.45 -3.57
CA LEU A 175 -11.86 20.55 -4.51
C LEU A 175 -12.97 20.30 -5.55
N ALA A 176 -13.05 19.10 -6.12
CA ALA A 176 -14.10 18.70 -7.04
C ALA A 176 -15.50 18.80 -6.41
N ALA A 177 -15.62 18.38 -5.15
CA ALA A 177 -16.86 18.49 -4.40
C ALA A 177 -17.28 19.96 -4.21
N MET A 178 -16.37 20.82 -3.79
CA MET A 178 -16.63 22.24 -3.56
C MET A 178 -16.97 23.00 -4.84
N THR A 179 -16.34 22.65 -5.96
CA THR A 179 -16.60 23.28 -7.28
C THR A 179 -17.84 22.74 -7.97
N GLY A 180 -18.48 21.70 -7.45
CA GLY A 180 -19.64 21.05 -8.08
C GLY A 180 -19.28 20.13 -9.26
N ALA A 181 -18.00 19.78 -9.43
CA ALA A 181 -17.51 18.94 -10.52
C ALA A 181 -17.69 17.44 -10.20
N SER A 182 -18.93 16.95 -10.22
CA SER A 182 -19.31 15.62 -9.76
C SER A 182 -18.62 14.47 -10.54
N GLY A 183 -18.39 14.63 -11.84
CA GLY A 183 -17.67 13.64 -12.65
C GLY A 183 -16.17 13.56 -12.30
N TRP A 184 -15.53 14.72 -12.06
CA TRP A 184 -14.15 14.76 -11.58
C TRP A 184 -14.03 14.19 -10.16
N TRP A 185 -15.00 14.47 -9.31
CA TRP A 185 -15.07 13.88 -7.98
C TRP A 185 -15.15 12.35 -8.00
N LEU A 186 -16.02 11.77 -8.86
CA LEU A 186 -16.08 10.32 -9.05
C LEU A 186 -14.73 9.76 -9.53
N LEU A 187 -14.07 10.44 -10.48
CA LEU A 187 -12.75 10.03 -10.95
C LEU A 187 -11.73 10.01 -9.79
N CYS A 188 -11.67 11.08 -8.98
CA CYS A 188 -10.76 11.13 -7.83
C CYS A 188 -10.99 9.97 -6.86
N LEU A 189 -12.24 9.69 -6.49
CA LEU A 189 -12.58 8.59 -5.60
C LEU A 189 -12.25 7.22 -6.23
N SER A 190 -12.49 7.07 -7.54
CA SER A 190 -12.13 5.84 -8.25
C SER A 190 -10.62 5.62 -8.28
N MET A 191 -9.84 6.68 -8.53
CA MET A 191 -8.37 6.59 -8.51
C MET A 191 -7.82 6.26 -7.12
N MET A 192 -8.46 6.75 -6.05
CA MET A 192 -8.12 6.33 -4.68
C MET A 192 -8.33 4.83 -4.48
N MET A 193 -9.40 4.26 -5.01
CA MET A 193 -9.65 2.83 -4.91
C MET A 193 -8.70 2.02 -5.80
N TYR A 194 -8.43 2.49 -7.03
CA TYR A 194 -7.51 1.85 -7.96
C TYR A 194 -6.04 1.93 -7.53
N SER A 195 -5.67 2.86 -6.64
CA SER A 195 -4.33 2.90 -6.05
C SER A 195 -3.97 1.62 -5.30
N GLY A 196 -4.96 0.83 -4.89
CA GLY A 196 -4.78 -0.55 -4.47
C GLY A 196 -4.56 -0.77 -2.98
N TYR A 197 -4.68 0.24 -2.15
CA TYR A 197 -4.50 0.09 -0.71
C TYR A 197 -5.84 -0.15 0.00
N ALA A 198 -6.00 -1.29 0.66
CA ALA A 198 -7.29 -1.73 1.24
C ALA A 198 -7.89 -0.72 2.24
N TYR A 199 -7.07 -0.03 3.01
CA TYR A 199 -7.52 1.01 3.94
C TYR A 199 -8.21 2.16 3.21
N LEU A 200 -7.74 2.53 2.01
CA LEU A 200 -8.38 3.56 1.19
C LEU A 200 -9.78 3.16 0.73
N TRP A 201 -10.05 1.86 0.58
CA TRP A 201 -11.41 1.41 0.26
C TRP A 201 -12.39 1.76 1.36
N VAL A 202 -11.95 1.69 2.63
CA VAL A 202 -12.77 2.07 3.80
C VAL A 202 -12.77 3.59 4.00
N MET A 203 -11.66 4.28 3.75
CA MET A 203 -11.57 5.73 3.86
C MET A 203 -12.37 6.45 2.77
N THR A 204 -12.43 5.89 1.55
CA THR A 204 -13.10 6.52 0.40
C THR A 204 -14.60 6.83 0.65
N PRO A 205 -15.43 5.94 1.24
CA PRO A 205 -16.79 6.29 1.62
C PRO A 205 -16.90 7.46 2.61
N VAL A 206 -15.98 7.56 3.57
CA VAL A 206 -15.94 8.68 4.53
C VAL A 206 -15.60 9.98 3.79
N ILE A 207 -14.61 9.97 2.92
CA ILE A 207 -14.21 11.10 2.08
C ILE A 207 -15.34 11.49 1.13
N ALA A 208 -16.05 10.50 0.57
CA ALA A 208 -17.22 10.72 -0.25
C ALA A 208 -18.35 11.41 0.52
N GLY A 209 -18.63 10.95 1.73
CA GLY A 209 -19.60 11.60 2.63
C GLY A 209 -19.24 13.06 2.93
N ALA A 210 -17.97 13.32 3.25
CA ALA A 210 -17.47 14.67 3.47
C ALA A 210 -17.60 15.53 2.20
N GLY A 211 -17.26 14.99 1.02
CA GLY A 211 -17.45 15.66 -0.26
C GLY A 211 -18.92 16.00 -0.54
N MET A 212 -19.86 15.11 -0.23
CA MET A 212 -21.30 15.39 -0.36
C MET A 212 -21.77 16.53 0.56
N LEU A 213 -21.20 16.63 1.76
CA LEU A 213 -21.50 17.76 2.66
C LEU A 213 -20.96 19.09 2.08
N LEU A 214 -19.80 19.06 1.43
CA LEU A 214 -19.17 20.21 0.78
C LEU A 214 -19.87 20.61 -0.54
N ALA A 215 -20.49 19.66 -1.23
CA ALA A 215 -21.13 19.89 -2.51
C ALA A 215 -22.22 20.96 -2.46
N PRO A 216 -22.32 21.86 -3.47
CA PRO A 216 -23.39 22.83 -3.58
C PRO A 216 -24.77 22.15 -3.50
N ARG A 217 -25.72 22.72 -2.75
CA ARG A 217 -27.06 22.10 -2.55
C ARG A 217 -27.74 21.66 -3.84
N PRO A 218 -27.77 22.45 -4.94
CA PRO A 218 -28.41 22.04 -6.18
C PRO A 218 -27.71 20.83 -6.87
N GLU A 219 -26.43 20.58 -6.57
CA GLU A 219 -25.65 19.50 -7.18
C GLU A 219 -25.66 18.20 -6.37
N ARG A 220 -26.13 18.21 -5.11
CA ARG A 220 -26.05 17.04 -4.20
C ARG A 220 -26.68 15.77 -4.77
N ARG A 221 -27.77 15.90 -5.54
CA ARG A 221 -28.39 14.72 -6.21
C ARG A 221 -27.44 14.07 -7.21
N ARG A 222 -26.62 14.86 -7.90
CA ARG A 222 -25.60 14.32 -8.84
C ARG A 222 -24.47 13.66 -8.08
N PHE A 223 -24.00 14.28 -6.98
CA PHE A 223 -22.99 13.66 -6.12
C PHE A 223 -23.48 12.34 -5.53
N LEU A 224 -24.75 12.27 -5.12
CA LEU A 224 -25.35 11.01 -4.67
C LEU A 224 -25.34 9.95 -5.78
N LEU A 225 -25.76 10.33 -7.00
CA LEU A 225 -25.68 9.42 -8.15
C LEU A 225 -24.26 8.95 -8.41
N MET A 226 -23.26 9.86 -8.37
CA MET A 226 -21.85 9.49 -8.55
C MET A 226 -21.37 8.58 -7.42
N ALA A 227 -21.79 8.80 -6.18
CA ALA A 227 -21.48 7.90 -5.06
C ALA A 227 -22.07 6.51 -5.26
N LEU A 228 -23.29 6.40 -5.80
CA LEU A 228 -23.92 5.11 -6.14
C LEU A 228 -23.23 4.41 -7.34
N LEU A 229 -22.65 5.19 -8.25
CA LEU A 229 -21.87 4.66 -9.38
C LEU A 229 -20.44 4.25 -8.99
N LEU A 230 -19.92 4.75 -7.88
CA LEU A 230 -18.54 4.46 -7.45
C LEU A 230 -18.25 2.95 -7.37
N PRO A 231 -19.03 2.12 -6.65
CA PRO A 231 -18.76 0.68 -6.61
C PRO A 231 -18.84 0.03 -8.00
N VAL A 232 -19.69 0.54 -8.89
CA VAL A 232 -19.82 0.02 -10.26
C VAL A 232 -18.58 0.36 -11.08
N VAL A 233 -18.12 1.62 -11.02
CA VAL A 233 -16.91 2.06 -11.74
C VAL A 233 -15.67 1.33 -11.21
N THR A 234 -15.61 1.06 -9.91
CA THR A 234 -14.46 0.42 -9.27
C THR A 234 -14.59 -1.11 -9.14
N ALA A 235 -15.57 -1.70 -9.81
CA ALA A 235 -15.81 -3.15 -9.77
C ALA A 235 -14.54 -4.00 -10.02
N PRO A 236 -13.63 -3.66 -10.94
CA PRO A 236 -12.40 -4.41 -11.13
C PRO A 236 -11.50 -4.53 -9.88
N CYS A 237 -11.55 -3.56 -8.96
CA CYS A 237 -10.76 -3.61 -7.73
C CYS A 237 -11.27 -4.65 -6.72
N TRP A 238 -12.58 -4.60 -6.44
CA TRP A 238 -13.13 -5.34 -5.30
C TRP A 238 -13.76 -6.69 -5.70
N MET A 239 -14.29 -6.82 -6.92
CA MET A 239 -14.90 -8.08 -7.36
C MET A 239 -13.89 -9.23 -7.35
N GLY A 240 -12.67 -8.97 -7.83
CA GLY A 240 -11.60 -9.97 -7.81
C GLY A 240 -11.19 -10.36 -6.40
N TYR A 241 -11.03 -9.37 -5.55
CA TYR A 241 -10.70 -9.58 -4.16
C TYR A 241 -11.73 -10.50 -3.48
N PHE A 242 -13.01 -10.15 -3.56
CA PHE A 242 -14.07 -10.95 -2.93
C PHE A 242 -14.30 -12.31 -3.59
N ALA A 243 -14.10 -12.42 -4.91
CA ALA A 243 -14.22 -13.70 -5.60
C ALA A 243 -13.18 -14.73 -5.14
N LEU A 244 -12.01 -14.28 -4.71
CA LEU A 244 -10.91 -15.15 -4.28
C LEU A 244 -10.79 -15.27 -2.75
N SER A 245 -11.43 -14.39 -1.99
CA SER A 245 -11.33 -14.40 -0.53
C SER A 245 -11.91 -15.67 0.11
N GLY A 246 -12.84 -16.35 -0.56
CA GLY A 246 -13.39 -17.64 -0.12
C GLY A 246 -12.39 -18.80 -0.19
N ASP A 247 -11.47 -18.75 -1.13
CA ASP A 247 -10.46 -19.80 -1.37
C ASP A 247 -9.11 -19.46 -0.70
N ALA A 248 -9.00 -18.27 -0.09
CA ALA A 248 -7.77 -17.77 0.48
C ALA A 248 -7.78 -17.83 2.00
N LYS A 249 -6.65 -18.20 2.58
CA LYS A 249 -6.43 -18.01 4.04
C LYS A 249 -6.21 -16.54 4.36
N PRO A 250 -6.65 -16.12 5.57
CA PRO A 250 -6.27 -14.84 6.11
C PRO A 250 -4.75 -14.66 6.14
N HIS A 251 -4.33 -13.41 6.05
CA HIS A 251 -2.94 -13.02 6.16
C HIS A 251 -2.27 -13.58 7.41
N GLY A 252 -1.25 -14.43 7.24
CA GLY A 252 -0.55 -15.11 8.33
C GLY A 252 -0.43 -16.62 8.09
N LEU A 253 0.68 -17.03 7.46
CA LEU A 253 0.96 -18.43 7.10
C LEU A 253 1.15 -19.36 8.28
N THR A 254 1.39 -18.84 9.46
CA THR A 254 1.56 -19.63 10.68
C THR A 254 0.38 -19.36 11.59
N GLY A 255 -0.46 -20.36 11.77
CA GLY A 255 -1.74 -20.31 12.49
C GLY A 255 -1.72 -19.76 13.91
N ASP A 256 -0.58 -19.32 14.43
CA ASP A 256 -0.40 -18.87 15.81
C ASP A 256 -0.12 -17.36 15.95
N SER A 257 0.06 -16.63 14.87
CA SER A 257 0.29 -15.18 14.97
C SER A 257 -0.69 -14.38 14.13
N MET A 258 -1.95 -14.37 14.53
CA MET A 258 -2.74 -13.17 14.29
C MET A 258 -2.03 -12.07 15.08
N SER A 259 -1.29 -11.20 14.37
CA SER A 259 -0.81 -9.97 15.00
C SER A 259 -2.03 -9.31 15.63
N PRO A 260 -2.05 -9.02 16.92
CA PRO A 260 -3.20 -8.41 17.54
C PRO A 260 -3.55 -7.16 16.74
N VAL A 261 -4.84 -6.91 16.54
CA VAL A 261 -5.34 -5.73 15.85
C VAL A 261 -4.88 -4.53 16.65
N THR A 262 -3.80 -3.89 16.21
CA THR A 262 -3.18 -2.78 16.92
C THR A 262 -3.86 -1.48 16.56
N GLY A 263 -4.65 -0.96 17.51
CA GLY A 263 -5.31 0.32 17.42
C GLY A 263 -4.38 1.49 17.79
N PHE A 264 -4.88 2.69 17.57
CA PHE A 264 -4.25 3.92 18.04
C PHE A 264 -4.55 4.08 19.53
N GLU A 265 -3.54 4.16 20.36
CA GLU A 265 -3.70 4.33 21.80
C GLU A 265 -3.72 5.82 22.19
N PRO A 266 -4.34 6.19 23.33
CA PRO A 266 -4.43 7.59 23.75
C PRO A 266 -3.10 8.33 23.83
N TRP A 267 -2.01 7.65 24.20
CA TRP A 267 -0.68 8.26 24.30
C TRP A 267 -0.07 8.56 22.91
N HIS A 268 -0.53 7.90 21.83
CA HIS A 268 -0.12 8.22 20.48
C HIS A 268 -0.54 9.63 20.03
N LEU A 269 -1.50 10.27 20.74
CA LEU A 269 -1.86 11.68 20.51
C LEU A 269 -0.66 12.63 20.68
N SER A 270 0.35 12.25 21.48
CA SER A 270 1.56 13.03 21.62
C SER A 270 2.33 13.19 20.30
N PHE A 271 2.20 12.24 19.36
CA PHE A 271 2.86 12.31 18.06
C PHE A 271 2.32 13.41 17.13
N PHE A 272 1.21 14.04 17.48
CA PHE A 272 0.78 15.27 16.81
C PHE A 272 1.61 16.49 17.18
N LEU A 273 2.28 16.46 18.32
CA LEU A 273 3.14 17.53 18.83
C LEU A 273 4.62 17.23 18.67
N MET A 274 4.95 15.96 18.45
CA MET A 274 6.33 15.52 18.34
C MET A 274 6.51 14.75 17.04
N PRO A 275 7.39 15.22 16.15
CA PRO A 275 7.72 14.47 14.96
C PRO A 275 8.37 13.14 15.36
N ARG A 276 7.89 12.06 14.78
CA ARG A 276 8.50 10.76 14.92
C ARG A 276 9.49 10.54 13.78
N GLY A 277 10.75 10.27 14.12
CA GLY A 277 11.69 9.70 13.16
C GLY A 277 11.27 8.29 12.78
N ILE A 278 11.69 7.80 11.64
CA ILE A 278 11.72 6.37 11.36
C ILE A 278 12.82 5.81 12.27
N ALA A 279 12.46 5.59 13.52
CA ALA A 279 13.33 4.84 14.38
C ALA A 279 13.32 3.38 13.91
N PRO A 280 14.46 2.72 13.95
CA PRO A 280 14.50 1.28 13.83
C PRO A 280 13.48 0.68 14.80
N TYR A 281 12.82 -0.36 14.36
CA TYR A 281 11.81 -1.08 15.19
C TYR A 281 12.41 -1.64 16.49
N GLU A 282 13.72 -1.71 16.54
CA GLU A 282 14.49 -2.20 17.66
C GLU A 282 15.76 -1.39 17.81
N PHE A 283 16.17 -1.14 19.04
CA PHE A 283 17.40 -0.45 19.37
C PHE A 283 18.47 -1.49 19.69
N ILE A 284 19.59 -1.36 19.00
CA ILE A 284 20.81 -2.09 19.38
C ILE A 284 21.58 -1.15 20.33
N HIS A 285 21.71 -1.57 21.56
CA HIS A 285 22.53 -0.87 22.53
C HIS A 285 24.01 -1.04 22.21
N ALA A 286 24.83 -0.13 22.75
CA ALA A 286 26.28 -0.20 22.60
C ALA A 286 26.92 -1.50 23.13
N ASP A 287 26.23 -2.19 24.03
CA ASP A 287 26.62 -3.50 24.57
C ASP A 287 26.14 -4.70 23.72
N GLY A 288 25.47 -4.42 22.60
CA GLY A 288 24.92 -5.44 21.71
C GLY A 288 23.58 -6.01 22.16
N SER A 289 23.02 -5.55 23.27
CA SER A 289 21.67 -5.92 23.68
C SER A 289 20.61 -5.25 22.79
N ILE A 290 19.47 -5.91 22.63
CA ILE A 290 18.38 -5.43 21.80
C ILE A 290 17.19 -5.13 22.69
N SER A 291 16.71 -3.89 22.67
CA SER A 291 15.41 -3.57 23.25
C SER A 291 14.38 -3.37 22.15
N SER A 292 13.31 -4.12 22.24
CA SER A 292 12.12 -3.88 21.43
C SER A 292 11.36 -2.68 21.98
N PHE A 293 10.93 -1.79 21.11
CA PHE A 293 10.00 -0.74 21.49
C PHE A 293 8.70 -1.41 22.01
N PRO A 294 8.09 -0.92 23.11
CA PRO A 294 6.85 -1.51 23.64
C PRO A 294 5.64 -1.38 22.70
N VAL A 295 5.79 -0.67 21.60
CA VAL A 295 4.84 -0.68 20.49
C VAL A 295 5.23 -1.81 19.57
N GLU A 296 4.36 -2.80 19.46
CA GLU A 296 4.54 -3.89 18.51
C GLU A 296 4.99 -3.38 17.16
N SER A 297 6.10 -3.89 16.67
CA SER A 297 6.92 -3.37 15.58
C SER A 297 6.18 -3.14 14.25
N ASP A 298 5.07 -3.84 14.05
CA ASP A 298 4.34 -3.82 12.77
C ASP A 298 3.45 -2.58 12.55
N VAL A 299 3.33 -1.70 13.55
CA VAL A 299 2.42 -0.53 13.49
C VAL A 299 3.14 0.81 13.40
N ALA A 300 4.46 0.81 13.49
CA ALA A 300 5.24 2.04 13.59
C ALA A 300 4.91 3.06 12.48
N TRP A 301 4.77 2.62 11.23
CA TRP A 301 4.47 3.48 10.09
C TRP A 301 3.05 4.08 10.11
N SER A 302 2.10 3.46 10.79
CA SER A 302 0.73 3.97 10.91
C SER A 302 0.61 5.10 11.95
N LEU A 303 1.63 5.32 12.77
CA LEU A 303 1.67 6.32 13.83
C LEU A 303 2.30 7.66 13.40
N PHE A 304 2.72 7.80 12.15
CA PHE A 304 3.27 9.04 11.61
C PHE A 304 2.16 10.06 11.36
N CYS A 305 1.80 10.84 12.36
CA CYS A 305 0.69 11.80 12.29
C CYS A 305 1.12 13.26 12.42
N TYR A 306 2.41 13.55 12.57
CA TYR A 306 2.92 14.92 12.65
C TYR A 306 2.81 15.64 11.29
N PHE A 307 2.30 16.87 11.29
CA PHE A 307 2.20 17.72 10.10
C PHE A 307 2.46 19.19 10.42
N GLY A 308 3.11 19.43 11.55
CA GLY A 308 3.43 20.74 12.08
C GLY A 308 2.45 21.19 13.15
N VAL A 309 3.00 21.85 14.18
CA VAL A 309 2.22 22.33 15.32
C VAL A 309 1.33 23.51 14.92
N VAL A 310 1.82 24.40 14.06
CA VAL A 310 1.04 25.54 13.55
C VAL A 310 -0.19 25.06 12.77
N PRO A 311 -0.06 24.18 11.78
CA PRO A 311 -1.21 23.63 11.07
C PRO A 311 -2.19 22.87 11.99
N LEU A 312 -1.69 22.15 12.98
CA LEU A 312 -2.50 21.46 13.97
C LEU A 312 -3.41 22.46 14.73
N ILE A 313 -2.80 23.48 15.32
CA ILE A 313 -3.51 24.50 16.11
C ILE A 313 -4.56 25.21 15.26
N LEU A 314 -4.15 25.69 14.09
CA LEU A 314 -5.03 26.44 13.20
C LEU A 314 -6.13 25.55 12.59
N GLY A 315 -5.82 24.27 12.33
CA GLY A 315 -6.79 23.29 11.87
C GLY A 315 -7.89 23.03 12.92
N LEU A 316 -7.51 22.80 14.17
CA LEU A 316 -8.43 22.63 15.30
C LEU A 316 -9.25 23.91 15.53
N TYR A 317 -8.62 25.08 15.49
CA TYR A 317 -9.31 26.37 15.59
C TYR A 317 -10.37 26.51 14.50
N ALA A 318 -10.05 26.22 13.24
CA ALA A 318 -10.99 26.30 12.14
C ALA A 318 -12.14 25.27 12.29
N ALA A 319 -11.83 24.04 12.75
CA ALA A 319 -12.81 22.99 12.97
C ALA A 319 -13.86 23.35 14.05
N CYS A 320 -13.50 24.18 15.02
CA CYS A 320 -14.43 24.66 16.05
C CYS A 320 -15.38 25.76 15.56
N ARG A 321 -15.15 26.35 14.38
CA ARG A 321 -15.98 27.45 13.87
C ARG A 321 -17.22 26.93 13.17
N PRO A 322 -18.38 27.65 13.28
CA PRO A 322 -19.61 27.26 12.64
C PRO A 322 -19.58 27.58 11.12
N THR A 323 -18.71 26.88 10.39
CA THR A 323 -18.61 26.99 8.94
C THR A 323 -19.36 25.83 8.27
N ARG A 324 -19.75 26.01 7.01
CA ARG A 324 -20.32 24.91 6.20
C ARG A 324 -19.39 23.71 6.10
N GLU A 325 -18.09 23.96 6.14
CA GLU A 325 -17.04 22.96 5.99
C GLU A 325 -16.81 22.16 7.28
N ARG A 326 -17.23 22.72 8.44
CA ARG A 326 -17.12 22.07 9.73
C ARG A 326 -17.69 20.64 9.74
N ALA A 327 -18.87 20.46 9.14
CA ALA A 327 -19.49 19.13 9.11
C ALA A 327 -18.62 18.09 8.37
N ALA A 328 -17.98 18.49 7.28
CA ALA A 328 -17.06 17.62 6.54
C ALA A 328 -15.78 17.32 7.35
N VAL A 329 -15.20 18.34 8.01
CA VAL A 329 -14.02 18.20 8.87
C VAL A 329 -14.34 17.29 10.06
N VAL A 330 -15.49 17.50 10.72
CA VAL A 330 -15.93 16.67 11.85
C VAL A 330 -16.21 15.23 11.41
N LEU A 331 -16.82 15.03 10.24
CA LEU A 331 -17.07 13.69 9.71
C LEU A 331 -15.73 12.96 9.44
N MET A 332 -14.82 13.57 8.70
CA MET A 332 -13.53 12.94 8.37
C MET A 332 -12.67 12.73 9.61
N GLY A 333 -12.51 13.80 10.42
CA GLY A 333 -11.70 13.75 11.61
C GLY A 333 -12.26 12.83 12.68
N GLY A 334 -13.55 12.90 12.94
CA GLY A 334 -14.26 12.05 13.91
C GLY A 334 -14.23 10.58 13.48
N ALA A 335 -14.54 10.28 12.22
CA ALA A 335 -14.44 8.93 11.70
C ALA A 335 -12.98 8.40 11.80
N GLY A 336 -12.01 9.23 11.43
CA GLY A 336 -10.59 8.87 11.53
C GLY A 336 -10.18 8.49 12.94
N LEU A 337 -10.54 9.28 13.95
CA LEU A 337 -10.27 8.99 15.35
C LEU A 337 -11.01 7.73 15.82
N VAL A 338 -12.32 7.62 15.58
CA VAL A 338 -13.11 6.45 15.99
C VAL A 338 -12.55 5.18 15.39
N MET A 339 -12.17 5.21 14.12
CA MET A 339 -11.63 4.04 13.43
C MET A 339 -10.20 3.73 13.87
N ALA A 340 -9.36 4.75 14.10
CA ALA A 340 -7.98 4.58 14.55
C ALA A 340 -7.89 3.93 15.94
N PHE A 341 -8.77 4.33 16.85
CA PHE A 341 -8.84 3.72 18.20
C PHE A 341 -9.38 2.30 18.21
N GLY A 342 -9.76 1.72 17.06
CA GLY A 342 -10.09 0.30 16.94
C GLY A 342 -11.29 -0.13 17.78
N LEU A 343 -12.31 0.71 17.91
CA LEU A 343 -13.53 0.36 18.65
C LEU A 343 -14.11 -0.95 18.09
N GLY A 344 -14.43 -1.89 18.93
CA GLY A 344 -14.65 -3.34 18.71
C GLY A 344 -15.35 -3.83 17.42
N TRP A 345 -16.16 -2.99 16.75
CA TRP A 345 -16.77 -3.34 15.47
C TRP A 345 -15.78 -3.40 14.28
N LEU A 346 -14.64 -2.70 14.37
CA LEU A 346 -13.58 -2.74 13.34
C LEU A 346 -12.84 -4.07 13.35
N GLY A 347 -12.74 -4.74 14.50
CA GLY A 347 -12.22 -6.10 14.57
C GLY A 347 -13.08 -7.06 13.73
N ASN A 348 -14.40 -6.96 13.85
CA ASN A 348 -15.33 -7.75 13.05
C ASN A 348 -15.26 -7.42 11.56
N LEU A 349 -15.10 -6.14 11.21
CA LEU A 349 -14.89 -5.71 9.83
C LEU A 349 -13.57 -6.26 9.26
N SER A 350 -12.50 -6.25 10.06
CA SER A 350 -11.21 -6.82 9.67
C SER A 350 -11.33 -8.30 9.35
N ILE A 351 -12.00 -9.08 10.20
CA ILE A 351 -12.28 -10.50 9.94
C ILE A 351 -13.09 -10.67 8.67
N SER A 352 -14.15 -9.87 8.47
CA SER A 352 -15.00 -9.91 7.28
C SER A 352 -14.26 -9.56 5.99
N LEU A 353 -13.21 -8.74 6.08
CA LEU A 353 -12.34 -8.37 4.96
C LEU A 353 -11.07 -9.24 4.87
N ASN A 354 -11.14 -10.46 5.37
CA ASN A 354 -10.03 -11.41 5.34
C ASN A 354 -8.73 -10.82 5.90
N GLN A 355 -8.85 -10.05 7.00
CA GLN A 355 -7.75 -9.36 7.69
C GLN A 355 -6.94 -8.38 6.80
N ALA A 356 -7.49 -7.93 5.70
CA ALA A 356 -6.87 -6.86 4.90
C ALA A 356 -6.69 -5.54 5.67
N ILE A 357 -7.37 -5.40 6.81
CA ILE A 357 -7.31 -4.24 7.70
C ILE A 357 -6.89 -4.72 9.09
N HIS A 358 -5.59 -4.86 9.31
CA HIS A 358 -5.02 -5.32 10.59
C HIS A 358 -4.36 -4.19 11.40
N HIS A 359 -4.23 -2.98 10.84
CA HIS A 359 -3.67 -1.81 11.51
C HIS A 359 -4.67 -0.64 11.55
N PRO A 360 -5.69 -0.65 12.43
CA PRO A 360 -6.67 0.44 12.53
C PRO A 360 -6.06 1.81 12.76
N ALA A 361 -4.89 1.90 13.41
CA ALA A 361 -4.16 3.14 13.61
C ALA A 361 -3.93 3.93 12.30
N THR A 362 -3.88 3.27 11.15
CA THR A 362 -3.75 3.91 9.83
C THR A 362 -4.88 4.89 9.54
N PHE A 363 -6.08 4.69 10.09
CA PHE A 363 -7.22 5.59 9.88
C PHE A 363 -7.02 6.97 10.49
N ILE A 364 -6.00 7.18 11.33
CA ILE A 364 -5.62 8.51 11.83
C ILE A 364 -5.31 9.48 10.68
N GLN A 365 -4.93 8.99 9.51
CA GLN A 365 -4.70 9.78 8.32
C GLN A 365 -5.95 10.61 7.92
N LEU A 366 -7.16 10.08 8.11
CA LEU A 366 -8.39 10.85 7.88
C LEU A 366 -8.47 12.09 8.78
N PHE A 367 -8.05 11.95 10.04
CA PHE A 367 -8.00 13.08 10.97
C PHE A 367 -6.96 14.12 10.53
N VAL A 368 -5.76 13.67 10.14
CA VAL A 368 -4.72 14.57 9.63
C VAL A 368 -5.20 15.28 8.37
N TRP A 369 -5.77 14.57 7.40
CA TRP A 369 -6.30 15.19 6.17
C TRP A 369 -7.44 16.17 6.44
N ALA A 370 -8.29 15.89 7.42
CA ALA A 370 -9.35 16.83 7.84
C ALA A 370 -8.75 18.14 8.38
N LEU A 371 -7.68 18.06 9.17
CA LEU A 371 -6.99 19.24 9.69
C LEU A 371 -6.15 19.95 8.63
N LEU A 372 -5.49 19.22 7.73
CA LEU A 372 -4.81 19.79 6.56
C LEU A 372 -5.79 20.53 5.63
N PHE A 373 -7.00 20.06 5.52
CA PHE A 373 -8.07 20.78 4.83
C PHE A 373 -8.50 22.03 5.59
N ALA A 374 -8.54 22.01 6.92
CA ALA A 374 -9.08 23.11 7.74
C ALA A 374 -8.10 24.24 8.01
N TRP A 375 -6.81 23.97 8.28
CA TRP A 375 -5.84 24.92 8.80
C TRP A 375 -5.62 26.19 7.94
N PRO A 376 -5.63 26.14 6.59
CA PRO A 376 -5.40 27.36 5.80
C PRO A 376 -6.51 28.39 6.01
N VAL A 377 -7.73 27.93 6.31
CA VAL A 377 -8.84 28.83 6.67
C VAL A 377 -8.65 29.41 8.07
N GLY A 378 -8.16 28.60 9.01
CA GLY A 378 -7.79 29.09 10.34
C GLY A 378 -6.73 30.18 10.26
N TRP A 379 -5.71 29.99 9.41
CA TRP A 379 -4.70 31.02 9.16
C TRP A 379 -5.28 32.30 8.54
N GLN A 380 -6.13 32.17 7.52
CA GLN A 380 -6.77 33.32 6.87
C GLN A 380 -7.66 34.10 7.82
N MET A 381 -8.33 33.44 8.77
CA MET A 381 -9.12 34.11 9.80
C MET A 381 -8.28 35.02 10.69
N LEU A 382 -7.01 34.68 10.91
CA LEU A 382 -6.06 35.50 11.66
C LEU A 382 -5.45 36.62 10.82
N ASP A 383 -5.36 36.44 9.49
CA ASP A 383 -4.86 37.47 8.55
C ASP A 383 -5.89 38.60 8.32
N ASP A 384 -7.17 38.39 8.65
CA ASP A 384 -8.23 39.41 8.55
C ASP A 384 -8.78 39.81 9.93
N PRO A 385 -8.22 40.87 10.56
CA PRO A 385 -8.60 41.31 11.91
C PRO A 385 -10.10 41.68 12.04
N ALA A 386 -10.75 42.16 10.96
CA ALA A 386 -12.16 42.53 10.97
C ALA A 386 -13.06 41.28 11.17
N ARG A 387 -12.63 40.13 10.66
CA ARG A 387 -13.33 38.86 10.86
C ARG A 387 -13.09 38.30 12.27
N VAL A 388 -11.91 38.52 12.83
CA VAL A 388 -11.57 38.07 14.20
C VAL A 388 -12.46 38.75 15.23
N MET A 389 -12.69 40.06 15.09
CA MET A 389 -13.51 40.83 16.03
C MET A 389 -15.00 40.50 15.96
N ALA A 390 -15.53 40.11 14.81
CA ALA A 390 -16.95 39.77 14.63
C ALA A 390 -17.38 38.47 15.32
N THR A 391 -16.46 37.66 15.82
CA THR A 391 -16.77 36.33 16.36
C THR A 391 -16.36 36.21 17.83
N ARG A 392 -17.38 36.29 18.75
CA ARG A 392 -17.24 36.13 20.21
C ARG A 392 -16.80 34.73 20.70
N THR A 393 -16.24 33.87 19.85
CA THR A 393 -15.95 32.46 20.19
C THR A 393 -14.48 32.09 20.37
N PRO A 394 -13.49 33.00 20.50
CA PRO A 394 -12.09 32.58 20.65
C PRO A 394 -11.82 31.77 21.92
N ALA A 395 -12.48 32.11 23.03
CA ALA A 395 -12.19 31.48 24.32
C ALA A 395 -12.47 29.95 24.35
N ARG A 396 -13.55 29.48 23.69
CA ARG A 396 -13.86 28.03 23.65
C ARG A 396 -12.89 27.25 22.77
N ALA A 397 -12.47 27.79 21.62
CA ALA A 397 -11.50 27.15 20.76
C ALA A 397 -10.13 27.05 21.45
N TRP A 398 -9.71 28.11 22.15
CA TRP A 398 -8.49 28.10 22.97
C TRP A 398 -8.59 27.17 24.17
N LEU A 399 -9.75 27.05 24.78
CA LEU A 399 -9.99 26.08 25.87
C LEU A 399 -9.81 24.65 25.37
N TRP A 400 -10.41 24.27 24.24
CA TRP A 400 -10.25 22.93 23.66
C TRP A 400 -8.80 22.67 23.23
N PHE A 401 -8.15 23.67 22.64
CA PHE A 401 -6.71 23.57 22.34
C PHE A 401 -5.88 23.39 23.62
N GLY A 402 -6.14 24.20 24.66
CA GLY A 402 -5.46 24.07 25.94
C GLY A 402 -5.67 22.69 26.58
N ILE A 403 -6.90 22.15 26.51
CA ILE A 403 -7.20 20.79 26.96
C ILE A 403 -6.43 19.76 26.16
N PHE A 404 -6.38 19.88 24.83
CA PHE A 404 -5.62 18.97 23.97
C PHE A 404 -4.13 18.98 24.30
N VAL A 405 -3.55 20.20 24.42
CA VAL A 405 -2.14 20.39 24.80
C VAL A 405 -1.88 19.83 26.21
N ALA A 406 -2.76 20.08 27.18
CA ALA A 406 -2.62 19.57 28.52
C ALA A 406 -2.69 18.04 28.59
N VAL A 407 -3.61 17.43 27.83
CA VAL A 407 -3.72 15.95 27.72
C VAL A 407 -2.47 15.39 27.05
N ALA A 408 -2.03 15.97 25.94
CA ALA A 408 -0.83 15.50 25.24
C ALA A 408 0.43 15.67 26.11
N ALA A 409 0.54 16.77 26.86
CA ALA A 409 1.62 16.99 27.84
C ALA A 409 1.57 15.96 28.99
N ALA A 410 0.39 15.78 29.58
CA ALA A 410 0.23 14.80 30.69
C ALA A 410 0.58 13.39 30.23
N VAL A 411 0.16 13.00 29.03
CA VAL A 411 0.51 11.73 28.41
C VAL A 411 2.02 11.64 28.18
N HIS A 412 2.62 12.70 27.63
CA HIS A 412 4.06 12.75 27.39
C HIS A 412 4.87 12.61 28.68
N PHE A 413 4.54 13.39 29.72
CA PHE A 413 5.21 13.31 31.01
C PHE A 413 5.03 11.96 31.70
N ARG A 414 3.84 11.36 31.62
CA ARG A 414 3.61 10.04 32.17
C ARG A 414 4.45 8.97 31.48
N MET A 415 4.54 9.04 30.15
CA MET A 415 5.32 8.08 29.36
C MET A 415 6.82 8.26 29.57
N SER A 416 7.33 9.50 29.70
CA SER A 416 8.73 9.76 30.03
C SER A 416 9.11 9.22 31.42
N GLY A 417 8.19 9.27 32.40
CA GLY A 417 8.37 8.69 33.73
C GLY A 417 8.40 7.15 33.72
N LEU A 418 7.67 6.51 32.82
CA LEU A 418 7.67 5.05 32.68
C LEU A 418 8.91 4.54 31.91
N ALA A 419 9.50 5.37 31.07
CA ALA A 419 10.69 5.01 30.28
C ALA A 419 12.01 5.06 31.09
N SER A 420 11.98 5.54 32.32
CA SER A 420 13.20 5.68 33.14
C SER A 420 13.77 4.37 33.68
N GLU A 421 13.04 3.27 33.58
CA GLU A 421 13.47 2.00 34.18
C GLU A 421 14.07 0.99 33.16
N ASP A 422 13.92 1.21 31.85
CA ASP A 422 14.47 0.30 30.84
C ASP A 422 14.98 1.05 29.59
N ALA A 423 15.73 0.34 28.78
CA ALA A 423 16.40 0.76 27.56
C ALA A 423 15.59 1.61 26.54
N ALA A 424 14.29 1.77 26.72
CA ALA A 424 13.47 2.79 26.10
C ALA A 424 13.96 4.23 26.35
N SER A 425 14.84 4.43 27.34
CA SER A 425 15.36 5.74 27.74
C SER A 425 16.07 6.51 26.62
N THR A 426 16.83 5.83 25.75
CA THR A 426 17.60 6.51 24.69
C THR A 426 16.69 7.07 23.57
N TYR A 427 15.66 6.36 23.18
CA TYR A 427 14.68 6.87 22.21
C TYR A 427 13.84 8.00 22.81
N TRP A 428 13.41 7.84 24.05
CA TRP A 428 12.62 8.85 24.73
C TRP A 428 13.44 10.11 25.02
N THR A 429 14.73 10.00 25.31
CA THR A 429 15.60 11.15 25.44
C THR A 429 15.79 11.87 24.12
N GLN A 430 16.05 11.18 23.01
CA GLN A 430 16.12 11.79 21.69
C GLN A 430 14.77 12.39 21.25
N SER A 431 13.67 11.70 21.48
CA SER A 431 12.32 12.22 21.20
C SER A 431 11.94 13.35 22.16
N PHE A 432 12.46 13.34 23.39
CA PHE A 432 12.24 14.38 24.37
C PHE A 432 12.99 15.67 24.03
N ASP A 433 14.24 15.56 23.61
CA ASP A 433 15.04 16.71 23.15
C ASP A 433 14.40 17.39 21.94
N VAL A 434 13.85 16.58 21.01
CA VAL A 434 13.08 17.08 19.87
C VAL A 434 11.71 17.62 20.31
N GLY A 435 11.08 17.00 21.31
CA GLY A 435 9.79 17.41 21.86
C GLY A 435 9.79 18.83 22.44
N TRP A 436 10.86 19.28 23.10
CA TRP A 436 10.97 20.65 23.59
C TRP A 436 10.86 21.68 22.48
N VAL A 437 11.45 21.42 21.32
CA VAL A 437 11.31 22.30 20.16
C VAL A 437 9.85 22.40 19.72
N GLY A 438 9.14 21.28 19.69
CA GLY A 438 7.69 21.25 19.40
C GLY A 438 6.87 22.09 20.38
N TRP A 439 7.18 22.02 21.68
CA TRP A 439 6.54 22.85 22.71
C TRP A 439 6.86 24.35 22.57
N LEU A 440 8.10 24.69 22.24
CA LEU A 440 8.49 26.08 21.95
C LEU A 440 7.74 26.60 20.72
N ILE A 441 7.64 25.81 19.67
CA ILE A 441 6.87 26.15 18.47
C ILE A 441 5.37 26.31 18.80
N ALA A 442 4.81 25.42 19.63
CA ALA A 442 3.42 25.54 20.09
C ALA A 442 3.20 26.84 20.89
N GLY A 443 4.10 27.18 21.80
CA GLY A 443 4.06 28.42 22.57
C GLY A 443 4.18 29.68 21.69
N ALA A 444 5.14 29.67 20.76
CA ALA A 444 5.31 30.75 19.79
C ALA A 444 4.08 30.92 18.89
N THR A 445 3.51 29.81 18.45
CA THR A 445 2.28 29.79 17.63
C THR A 445 1.10 30.38 18.40
N ALA A 446 0.89 29.92 19.63
CA ALA A 446 -0.18 30.44 20.49
C ALA A 446 0.01 31.94 20.74
N PHE A 447 1.24 32.40 21.03
CA PHE A 447 1.56 33.79 21.22
C PHE A 447 1.30 34.64 19.96
N LEU A 448 1.82 34.22 18.82
CA LEU A 448 1.61 34.92 17.54
C LEU A 448 0.13 34.93 17.13
N ALA A 449 -0.60 33.86 17.36
CA ALA A 449 -2.03 33.82 17.11
C ALA A 449 -2.83 34.73 18.05
N TRP A 450 -2.42 34.81 19.33
CA TRP A 450 -3.01 35.73 20.31
C TRP A 450 -2.75 37.20 19.92
N GLU A 451 -1.51 37.53 19.55
CA GLU A 451 -1.10 38.85 19.18
C GLU A 451 -1.41 39.23 17.71
N SER A 452 -2.02 38.34 16.94
CA SER A 452 -2.31 38.54 15.49
C SER A 452 -3.16 39.80 15.22
N SER A 453 -4.01 40.19 16.18
CA SER A 453 -4.80 41.41 16.08
C SER A 453 -4.03 42.69 16.35
N ARG A 454 -2.85 42.58 16.96
CA ARG A 454 -2.02 43.72 17.40
C ARG A 454 -0.72 43.89 16.60
N LEU A 455 -0.14 42.75 16.16
CA LEU A 455 1.14 42.77 15.46
C LEU A 455 0.93 42.65 13.94
N ARG A 456 1.25 43.72 13.21
CA ARG A 456 1.33 43.67 11.75
C ARG A 456 2.39 42.62 11.34
N GLY A 457 1.97 41.64 10.54
CA GLY A 457 2.89 40.58 10.11
C GLY A 457 2.86 39.28 10.95
N ALA A 458 2.09 39.22 12.05
CA ALA A 458 1.96 37.99 12.83
C ALA A 458 1.49 36.78 11.98
N ALA A 459 0.58 37.01 11.04
CA ALA A 459 0.15 35.97 10.12
C ALA A 459 1.28 35.47 9.19
N ALA A 460 2.13 36.39 8.71
CA ALA A 460 3.34 36.01 7.94
C ALA A 460 4.33 35.25 8.81
N GLY A 461 4.50 35.68 10.07
CA GLY A 461 5.32 34.98 11.06
C GLY A 461 4.85 33.56 11.30
N LEU A 462 3.54 33.32 11.39
CA LEU A 462 2.96 31.97 11.51
C LEU A 462 3.25 31.08 10.31
N LEU A 463 3.21 31.61 9.08
CA LEU A 463 3.62 30.84 7.90
C LEU A 463 5.10 30.48 7.94
N ALA A 464 5.97 31.45 8.33
CA ALA A 464 7.40 31.19 8.47
C ALA A 464 7.67 30.12 9.53
N VAL A 465 7.00 30.19 10.69
CA VAL A 465 7.12 29.19 11.74
C VAL A 465 6.63 27.81 11.22
N ALA A 466 5.50 27.75 10.49
CA ALA A 466 5.00 26.49 9.92
C ALA A 466 6.00 25.86 8.94
N LEU A 467 6.65 26.67 8.11
CA LEU A 467 7.65 26.18 7.15
C LEU A 467 8.93 25.72 7.86
N ILE A 468 9.40 26.47 8.87
CA ILE A 468 10.57 26.09 9.67
C ILE A 468 10.28 24.80 10.43
N ASP A 469 9.11 24.71 11.03
CA ASP A 469 8.64 23.54 11.77
C ASP A 469 8.68 22.27 10.92
N VAL A 470 8.03 22.27 9.75
CA VAL A 470 8.08 21.11 8.85
C VAL A 470 9.48 20.86 8.27
N PHE A 471 10.29 21.89 8.02
CA PHE A 471 11.63 21.73 7.49
C PHE A 471 12.60 21.07 8.47
N LEU A 472 12.54 21.46 9.75
CA LEU A 472 13.41 20.92 10.80
C LEU A 472 13.25 19.42 11.01
N PHE A 473 12.02 18.91 10.81
CA PHE A 473 11.69 17.53 11.14
C PHE A 473 11.57 16.59 9.93
N LEU A 474 11.70 17.11 8.72
CA LEU A 474 11.65 16.36 7.47
C LEU A 474 12.72 15.27 7.33
N PRO A 475 14.00 15.54 7.68
CA PRO A 475 15.06 14.54 7.51
C PRO A 475 14.82 13.26 8.32
N MET A 476 14.00 13.34 9.37
CA MET A 476 13.70 12.20 10.25
C MET A 476 12.70 11.20 9.65
N VAL A 477 12.08 11.50 8.50
CA VAL A 477 10.95 10.73 7.98
C VAL A 477 11.32 9.89 6.76
N LEU A 478 12.38 10.25 6.03
CA LEU A 478 12.74 9.57 4.80
C LEU A 478 13.80 8.49 5.04
N PRO A 479 13.47 7.21 4.89
CA PRO A 479 14.44 6.12 4.93
C PRO A 479 15.20 6.08 3.60
N ILE A 480 16.17 6.96 3.44
CA ILE A 480 16.99 7.01 2.24
C ILE A 480 18.29 6.30 2.54
N THR A 481 18.69 5.40 1.67
CA THR A 481 19.99 4.76 1.74
C THR A 481 20.78 5.06 0.48
N ASP A 482 22.10 5.09 0.61
CA ASP A 482 22.98 5.04 -0.54
C ASP A 482 22.79 3.71 -1.27
N ALA A 483 22.43 3.78 -2.54
CA ALA A 483 22.41 2.59 -3.36
C ALA A 483 23.86 2.18 -3.65
N ALA A 484 24.55 1.67 -2.65
CA ALA A 484 25.70 0.84 -2.95
C ALA A 484 25.27 -0.22 -3.97
N PRO A 485 26.13 -0.61 -4.93
CA PRO A 485 25.78 -1.65 -5.88
C PRO A 485 25.20 -2.83 -5.10
N LEU A 486 24.04 -3.31 -5.55
CA LEU A 486 23.40 -4.44 -4.90
C LEU A 486 24.44 -5.57 -4.82
N PRO A 487 24.61 -6.20 -3.65
CA PRO A 487 25.61 -7.26 -3.50
C PRO A 487 25.29 -8.40 -4.46
N ALA A 488 26.30 -9.16 -4.83
CA ALA A 488 26.11 -10.38 -5.60
C ALA A 488 25.02 -11.25 -4.96
N ARG A 489 24.04 -11.64 -5.75
CA ARG A 489 22.92 -12.47 -5.29
C ARG A 489 23.39 -13.92 -5.15
N ILE A 490 22.85 -14.66 -4.19
CA ILE A 490 23.07 -16.10 -4.09
C ILE A 490 22.62 -16.84 -5.36
N THR A 491 21.64 -16.27 -6.07
CA THR A 491 21.06 -16.84 -7.29
C THR A 491 21.66 -16.27 -8.58
N GLU A 492 22.79 -15.55 -8.50
CA GLU A 492 23.42 -14.99 -9.69
C GLU A 492 23.87 -16.11 -10.63
N GLY A 493 23.48 -16.01 -11.91
CA GLY A 493 23.76 -17.03 -12.91
C GLY A 493 22.72 -18.14 -13.05
N ILE A 494 21.64 -18.14 -12.24
CA ILE A 494 20.55 -19.11 -12.39
C ILE A 494 19.62 -18.67 -13.53
N ASP A 495 19.29 -19.60 -14.41
CA ASP A 495 18.20 -19.45 -15.37
C ASP A 495 16.84 -19.70 -14.68
N GLY A 496 16.07 -18.65 -14.53
CA GLY A 496 14.74 -18.68 -13.89
C GLY A 496 13.68 -19.53 -14.62
N ASN A 497 13.94 -19.91 -15.87
CA ASN A 497 13.01 -20.72 -16.67
C ASN A 497 13.18 -22.23 -16.45
N THR A 498 14.22 -22.67 -15.77
CA THR A 498 14.58 -24.09 -15.66
C THR A 498 14.04 -24.81 -14.42
N GLY A 499 13.22 -24.15 -13.64
CA GLY A 499 12.58 -24.69 -12.44
C GLY A 499 12.33 -23.59 -11.40
N ARG A 500 11.65 -23.96 -10.34
CA ARG A 500 11.29 -23.03 -9.26
C ARG A 500 12.33 -23.04 -8.16
N LEU A 501 12.52 -21.88 -7.54
CA LEU A 501 13.26 -21.70 -6.31
C LEU A 501 12.32 -21.87 -5.11
N ARG A 502 12.75 -22.65 -4.12
CA ARG A 502 12.05 -22.82 -2.84
C ARG A 502 12.98 -22.47 -1.68
N MET A 503 12.39 -21.90 -0.65
CA MET A 503 13.02 -21.73 0.65
C MET A 503 12.57 -22.85 1.59
N ARG A 504 13.52 -23.61 2.13
CA ARG A 504 13.20 -24.60 3.16
C ARG A 504 12.86 -23.93 4.48
N LYS A 505 12.09 -24.64 5.31
CA LYS A 505 11.67 -24.16 6.62
C LYS A 505 12.85 -23.72 7.51
N ASP A 506 13.96 -24.48 7.53
CA ASP A 506 15.15 -24.13 8.30
C ASP A 506 15.75 -22.77 7.90
N TYR A 507 15.69 -22.44 6.63
CA TYR A 507 16.07 -21.14 6.10
C TYR A 507 15.02 -20.07 6.42
N ALA A 508 13.75 -20.38 6.19
CA ALA A 508 12.64 -19.46 6.46
C ALA A 508 12.56 -19.10 7.95
N ASP A 509 12.73 -20.07 8.85
CA ASP A 509 12.73 -19.85 10.28
C ASP A 509 13.85 -18.90 10.71
N ARG A 510 15.07 -19.07 10.16
CA ARG A 510 16.21 -18.19 10.42
C ARG A 510 16.00 -16.80 9.85
N TYR A 511 15.42 -16.73 8.67
CA TYR A 511 15.14 -15.49 7.97
C TYR A 511 14.04 -14.68 8.63
N LEU A 512 12.99 -15.35 9.11
CA LEU A 512 11.84 -14.75 9.78
C LEU A 512 12.10 -14.51 11.27
N ASP A 513 13.25 -14.97 11.80
CA ASP A 513 13.64 -14.75 13.17
C ASP A 513 13.67 -13.25 13.51
N LYS A 514 12.98 -12.89 14.58
CA LYS A 514 12.86 -11.51 15.06
C LYS A 514 14.24 -10.86 15.31
N GLU A 515 15.21 -11.63 15.79
CA GLU A 515 16.59 -11.15 15.99
C GLU A 515 17.25 -10.67 14.71
N HIS A 516 16.95 -11.30 13.57
CA HIS A 516 17.51 -10.90 12.28
C HIS A 516 16.78 -9.71 11.66
N ARG A 517 15.47 -9.60 11.89
CA ARG A 517 14.69 -8.45 11.45
C ARG A 517 15.15 -7.16 12.13
N SER A 518 15.59 -7.26 13.38
CA SER A 518 16.00 -6.13 14.20
C SER A 518 17.36 -5.57 13.85
N ARG A 519 18.29 -6.45 13.46
CA ARG A 519 19.69 -6.06 13.19
C ARG A 519 19.92 -5.53 11.79
N SER A 520 19.03 -5.83 10.85
CA SER A 520 19.21 -5.48 9.44
C SER A 520 18.21 -4.40 9.01
N GLN A 521 18.35 -3.20 9.53
CA GLN A 521 17.45 -2.12 9.16
C GLN A 521 18.02 -1.23 8.06
N GLY A 522 17.14 -0.70 7.23
CA GLY A 522 17.50 0.20 6.16
C GLY A 522 18.33 -0.49 5.07
N ASP A 523 19.48 0.09 4.77
CA ASP A 523 20.37 -0.33 3.69
C ASP A 523 20.87 -1.77 3.84
N GLU A 524 21.22 -2.17 5.07
CA GLU A 524 21.69 -3.53 5.34
C GLU A 524 20.60 -4.57 5.12
N HIS A 525 19.35 -4.27 5.48
CA HIS A 525 18.23 -5.19 5.23
C HIS A 525 18.00 -5.40 3.73
N LEU A 526 18.05 -4.35 2.91
CA LEU A 526 17.94 -4.51 1.47
C LEU A 526 19.09 -5.32 0.89
N LYS A 527 20.32 -4.93 1.20
CA LYS A 527 21.52 -5.63 0.74
C LYS A 527 21.43 -7.10 1.10
N TRP A 528 21.02 -7.37 2.31
CA TRP A 528 20.88 -8.73 2.79
C TRP A 528 19.71 -9.45 2.10
N SER A 529 18.50 -8.87 2.01
CA SER A 529 17.35 -9.49 1.36
C SER A 529 17.60 -9.81 -0.11
N VAL A 530 18.37 -8.97 -0.82
CA VAL A 530 18.80 -9.22 -2.20
C VAL A 530 19.89 -10.28 -2.27
N SER A 531 20.84 -10.27 -1.34
CA SER A 531 21.96 -11.23 -1.35
C SER A 531 21.53 -12.66 -1.06
N VAL A 532 20.62 -12.84 -0.11
CA VAL A 532 20.17 -14.16 0.36
C VAL A 532 18.79 -14.58 -0.17
N GLY A 533 18.05 -13.67 -0.79
CA GLY A 533 16.84 -14.02 -1.51
C GLY A 533 15.56 -14.11 -0.71
N TYR A 534 15.04 -12.99 -0.31
CA TYR A 534 13.71 -12.93 0.30
C TYR A 534 12.61 -13.41 -0.68
N PRO A 535 11.52 -14.05 -0.20
CA PRO A 535 10.40 -14.39 -1.06
C PRO A 535 9.91 -13.19 -1.88
N ASN A 536 9.59 -13.40 -3.13
CA ASN A 536 9.21 -12.42 -4.14
C ASN A 536 10.35 -11.54 -4.71
N VAL A 537 11.47 -11.32 -4.00
CA VAL A 537 12.57 -10.51 -4.52
C VAL A 537 13.13 -11.10 -5.82
N PHE A 538 13.26 -12.40 -5.90
CA PHE A 538 13.82 -13.05 -7.07
C PHE A 538 12.91 -13.07 -8.28
N SER A 539 11.60 -12.87 -8.09
CA SER A 539 10.68 -12.71 -9.22
C SER A 539 11.03 -11.49 -10.09
N ARG A 540 11.66 -10.45 -9.50
CA ARG A 540 12.21 -9.29 -10.20
C ARG A 540 13.32 -9.67 -11.20
N PHE A 541 14.00 -10.75 -10.95
CA PHE A 541 15.12 -11.25 -11.77
C PHE A 541 14.70 -12.40 -12.68
N GLY A 542 13.40 -12.57 -12.90
CA GLY A 542 12.86 -13.62 -13.77
C GLY A 542 12.84 -15.02 -13.13
N ILE A 543 13.22 -15.18 -11.87
CA ILE A 543 13.24 -16.46 -11.18
C ILE A 543 11.85 -16.77 -10.62
N SER A 544 11.31 -17.93 -11.02
CA SER A 544 10.04 -18.43 -10.49
C SER A 544 10.24 -18.94 -9.06
N GLN A 545 9.42 -18.41 -8.12
CA GLN A 545 9.49 -18.80 -6.71
C GLN A 545 8.26 -19.63 -6.33
N PHE A 546 8.52 -20.68 -5.56
CA PHE A 546 7.46 -21.52 -4.97
C PHE A 546 6.82 -20.80 -3.78
N ASP A 547 7.65 -20.22 -2.93
CA ASP A 547 7.24 -19.50 -1.73
C ASP A 547 6.74 -18.10 -2.05
N VAL A 548 5.87 -17.57 -1.18
CA VAL A 548 5.27 -16.24 -1.33
C VAL A 548 5.39 -15.50 -0.02
N TYR A 549 5.80 -14.23 -0.08
CA TYR A 549 5.77 -13.34 1.07
C TYR A 549 4.53 -12.47 1.02
N ASN A 550 3.78 -12.51 2.10
CA ASN A 550 2.72 -11.57 2.46
C ASN A 550 1.75 -11.17 1.31
N PRO A 551 1.24 -12.11 0.50
CA PRO A 551 0.26 -11.75 -0.51
C PRO A 551 -1.10 -11.50 0.14
N PRO A 552 -1.97 -10.70 -0.48
CA PRO A 552 -3.33 -10.51 0.01
C PRO A 552 -4.14 -11.82 -0.02
N PHE A 553 -3.69 -12.79 -0.81
CA PHE A 553 -4.29 -14.12 -0.91
C PHE A 553 -3.23 -15.21 -0.90
N ILE A 554 -3.41 -16.19 -0.05
CA ILE A 554 -2.68 -17.44 -0.11
C ILE A 554 -3.71 -18.57 -0.22
N HIS A 555 -3.64 -19.35 -1.29
CA HIS A 555 -4.52 -20.49 -1.44
C HIS A 555 -4.19 -21.55 -0.39
N GLU A 556 -5.22 -22.06 0.28
CA GLU A 556 -5.10 -23.08 1.34
C GLU A 556 -4.25 -24.27 0.89
N SER A 557 -4.51 -24.77 -0.33
CA SER A 557 -3.79 -25.92 -0.86
C SER A 557 -2.28 -25.71 -0.99
N LEU A 558 -1.84 -24.48 -1.29
CA LEU A 558 -0.41 -24.14 -1.36
C LEU A 558 0.22 -24.20 0.03
N VAL A 559 -0.48 -23.70 1.05
CA VAL A 559 -0.02 -23.76 2.45
C VAL A 559 0.14 -25.22 2.89
N GLN A 560 -0.88 -26.03 2.70
CA GLN A 560 -0.85 -27.46 3.08
C GLN A 560 0.23 -28.22 2.33
N TRP A 561 0.44 -27.92 1.06
CA TRP A 561 1.50 -28.52 0.27
C TRP A 561 2.89 -28.11 0.76
N THR A 562 3.08 -26.85 1.12
CA THR A 562 4.32 -26.35 1.72
C THR A 562 4.62 -27.07 3.03
N MET A 563 3.63 -27.19 3.91
CA MET A 563 3.78 -27.95 5.17
C MET A 563 4.18 -29.40 4.92
N ARG A 564 3.59 -30.03 3.92
CA ARG A 564 3.93 -31.41 3.53
C ARG A 564 5.35 -31.54 3.02
N LEU A 565 5.80 -30.59 2.17
CA LEU A 565 7.18 -30.52 1.71
C LEU A 565 8.19 -30.36 2.87
N ASP A 566 7.81 -29.61 3.91
CA ASP A 566 8.67 -29.40 5.07
C ASP A 566 8.68 -30.58 6.03
N ALA A 567 7.59 -31.35 6.09
CA ALA A 567 7.48 -32.54 6.91
C ALA A 567 8.14 -33.78 6.29
N ALA A 568 8.42 -33.77 4.99
CA ALA A 568 9.04 -34.89 4.28
C ALA A 568 10.47 -35.16 4.82
N SER A 569 10.73 -36.40 5.21
CA SER A 569 12.00 -36.80 5.85
C SER A 569 12.79 -37.85 5.08
N GLY A 570 12.12 -38.65 4.25
CA GLY A 570 12.76 -39.66 3.41
C GLY A 570 13.30 -39.09 2.11
N ALA A 571 14.52 -39.42 1.68
CA ALA A 571 15.10 -38.89 0.45
C ALA A 571 14.23 -39.14 -0.79
N ALA A 572 13.61 -40.31 -0.91
CA ALA A 572 12.73 -40.64 -2.02
C ALA A 572 11.41 -39.82 -1.99
N GLU A 573 10.86 -39.58 -0.82
CA GLU A 573 9.67 -38.74 -0.66
C GLU A 573 9.97 -37.29 -0.99
N VAL A 574 11.06 -36.76 -0.45
CA VAL A 574 11.53 -35.39 -0.72
C VAL A 574 11.72 -35.19 -2.22
N GLU A 575 12.37 -36.14 -2.90
CA GLU A 575 12.63 -36.06 -4.34
C GLU A 575 11.34 -36.12 -5.16
N THR A 576 10.41 -36.99 -4.79
CA THR A 576 9.11 -37.09 -5.47
C THR A 576 8.29 -35.81 -5.30
N LEU A 577 8.15 -35.31 -4.06
CA LEU A 577 7.40 -34.08 -3.79
C LEU A 577 8.05 -32.83 -4.44
N ARG A 578 9.39 -32.77 -4.48
CA ARG A 578 10.15 -31.74 -5.19
C ARG A 578 9.80 -31.75 -6.68
N THR A 579 9.84 -32.92 -7.29
CA THR A 579 9.50 -33.13 -8.71
C THR A 579 8.07 -32.69 -9.00
N LEU A 580 7.12 -33.12 -8.16
CA LEU A 580 5.68 -32.73 -8.25
C LEU A 580 5.45 -31.23 -8.00
N SER A 581 6.40 -30.51 -7.46
CA SER A 581 6.35 -29.05 -7.23
C SER A 581 7.08 -28.26 -8.33
N ALA A 582 7.74 -28.90 -9.25
CA ALA A 582 8.66 -28.32 -10.22
C ALA A 582 9.78 -27.47 -9.54
N VAL A 583 10.23 -27.87 -8.34
CA VAL A 583 11.27 -27.18 -7.58
C VAL A 583 12.62 -27.74 -8.00
N ARG A 584 13.47 -26.92 -8.58
CA ARG A 584 14.85 -27.23 -8.94
C ARG A 584 15.83 -26.67 -7.93
N TYR A 585 15.67 -25.43 -7.53
CA TYR A 585 16.59 -24.74 -6.67
C TYR A 585 16.04 -24.63 -5.25
N ILE A 586 16.92 -24.87 -4.26
CA ILE A 586 16.52 -24.90 -2.87
C ILE A 586 17.48 -24.05 -2.04
N LEU A 587 16.96 -23.12 -1.27
CA LEU A 587 17.68 -22.38 -0.24
C LEU A 587 17.53 -23.09 1.11
N SER A 588 18.66 -23.33 1.78
CA SER A 588 18.73 -24.01 3.07
C SER A 588 19.86 -23.45 3.92
N THR A 589 19.77 -23.57 5.24
CA THR A 589 20.88 -23.28 6.17
C THR A 589 21.65 -24.55 6.56
N ILE A 590 21.09 -25.73 6.27
CA ILE A 590 21.72 -27.00 6.51
C ILE A 590 22.35 -27.56 5.22
N ASP A 591 23.29 -28.48 5.38
CA ASP A 591 23.93 -29.17 4.25
C ASP A 591 22.96 -30.21 3.65
N MET A 592 22.65 -30.04 2.37
CA MET A 592 21.74 -30.90 1.62
C MET A 592 22.47 -31.84 0.64
N THR A 593 23.79 -31.87 0.65
CA THR A 593 24.57 -32.76 -0.22
C THR A 593 24.31 -34.24 0.03
N ALA A 594 23.90 -34.59 1.24
CA ALA A 594 23.47 -35.95 1.59
C ALA A 594 22.21 -36.42 0.81
N TYR A 595 21.42 -35.48 0.24
CA TYR A 595 20.31 -35.80 -0.65
C TYR A 595 20.75 -35.92 -2.12
N GLY A 596 22.02 -35.82 -2.41
CA GLY A 596 22.57 -35.85 -3.77
C GLY A 596 22.47 -34.52 -4.51
N TRP A 597 22.18 -33.41 -3.80
CA TRP A 597 22.04 -32.09 -4.39
C TRP A 597 23.39 -31.35 -4.44
N THR A 598 23.57 -30.55 -5.48
CA THR A 598 24.82 -29.82 -5.69
C THR A 598 24.72 -28.42 -5.11
N GLU A 599 25.60 -28.06 -4.19
CA GLU A 599 25.74 -26.70 -3.73
C GLU A 599 26.30 -25.81 -4.85
N ILE A 600 25.57 -24.77 -5.23
CA ILE A 600 25.94 -23.85 -6.31
C ILE A 600 26.11 -22.41 -5.84
N GLY A 601 25.80 -22.10 -4.61
CA GLY A 601 26.01 -20.78 -4.05
C GLY A 601 25.92 -20.75 -2.54
N THR A 602 26.74 -19.90 -1.91
CA THR A 602 26.81 -19.74 -0.47
C THR A 602 26.90 -18.28 -0.09
N ARG A 603 26.20 -17.88 0.95
CA ARG A 603 26.29 -16.55 1.56
C ARG A 603 26.23 -16.68 3.08
N VAL A 604 27.16 -16.04 3.75
CA VAL A 604 27.16 -15.93 5.20
C VAL A 604 26.22 -14.78 5.59
N SER A 605 25.38 -14.99 6.59
CA SER A 605 24.56 -13.93 7.17
C SER A 605 25.43 -12.74 7.59
N PRO A 606 25.04 -11.50 7.32
CA PRO A 606 25.75 -10.30 7.78
C PRO A 606 26.00 -10.28 9.29
N VAL A 607 25.16 -10.95 10.07
CA VAL A 607 25.31 -11.13 11.51
C VAL A 607 26.19 -12.32 11.88
N GLY A 608 26.70 -13.07 10.90
CA GLY A 608 27.69 -14.13 11.11
C GLY A 608 27.19 -15.40 11.77
N SER A 609 25.91 -15.50 12.11
CA SER A 609 25.38 -16.60 12.91
C SER A 609 24.96 -17.84 12.11
N TRP A 610 24.79 -17.72 10.79
CA TRP A 610 24.38 -18.82 9.91
C TRP A 610 24.78 -18.59 8.45
N THR A 611 24.76 -19.65 7.67
CA THR A 611 25.13 -19.65 6.25
C THR A 611 23.93 -20.03 5.41
N ALA A 612 23.55 -19.17 4.45
CA ALA A 612 22.61 -19.51 3.41
C ALA A 612 23.31 -20.28 2.29
N ARG A 613 22.76 -21.41 1.92
CA ARG A 613 23.28 -22.27 0.85
C ARG A 613 22.21 -22.48 -0.21
N LEU A 614 22.60 -22.34 -1.45
CA LEU A 614 21.77 -22.61 -2.61
C LEU A 614 22.18 -23.92 -3.24
N TYR A 615 21.22 -24.81 -3.41
CA TYR A 615 21.41 -26.11 -4.03
C TYR A 615 20.68 -26.19 -5.36
N ASP A 616 21.32 -26.81 -6.36
CA ASP A 616 20.66 -27.37 -7.54
C ASP A 616 20.35 -28.84 -7.27
N ALA A 617 19.06 -29.15 -7.15
CA ALA A 617 18.59 -30.50 -6.90
C ALA A 617 18.38 -31.30 -8.21
N GLY A 618 18.87 -30.77 -9.34
CA GLY A 618 18.73 -31.35 -10.65
C GLY A 618 17.48 -30.90 -11.39
N PRO A 619 17.42 -31.20 -12.71
CA PRO A 619 16.32 -30.79 -13.56
C PRO A 619 14.98 -31.32 -13.05
N THR A 620 13.95 -30.49 -13.14
CA THR A 620 12.59 -30.88 -12.80
C THR A 620 11.69 -30.64 -13.99
N PRO A 621 10.74 -31.54 -14.27
CA PRO A 621 9.72 -31.30 -15.29
C PRO A 621 8.77 -30.19 -14.83
N GLY A 622 8.22 -29.45 -15.79
CA GLY A 622 7.17 -28.46 -15.50
C GLY A 622 5.83 -29.08 -15.11
N ALA A 623 5.60 -30.34 -15.55
CA ALA A 623 4.43 -31.14 -15.23
C ALA A 623 4.82 -32.62 -15.26
N VAL A 624 3.95 -33.51 -14.75
CA VAL A 624 4.17 -34.95 -14.78
C VAL A 624 2.90 -35.69 -15.19
N VAL A 625 3.06 -36.80 -15.88
CA VAL A 625 1.96 -37.77 -16.10
C VAL A 625 2.13 -38.93 -15.12
N MET A 626 1.05 -39.31 -14.49
CA MET A 626 0.95 -40.43 -13.58
C MET A 626 -0.33 -41.23 -13.84
N SER A 627 -0.45 -42.41 -13.24
CA SER A 627 -1.69 -43.17 -13.26
C SER A 627 -2.77 -42.53 -12.40
N ARG A 628 -4.04 -42.85 -12.66
CA ARG A 628 -5.17 -42.41 -11.80
C ARG A 628 -5.01 -42.91 -10.36
N SER A 629 -4.50 -44.13 -10.18
CA SER A 629 -4.18 -44.68 -8.86
C SER A 629 -3.07 -43.90 -8.16
N GLY A 630 -2.01 -43.51 -8.88
CA GLY A 630 -0.96 -42.66 -8.34
C GLY A 630 -1.47 -41.28 -7.88
N LEU A 631 -2.38 -40.67 -8.61
CA LEU A 631 -3.05 -39.44 -8.19
C LEU A 631 -3.88 -39.65 -6.91
N THR A 632 -4.60 -40.77 -6.82
CA THR A 632 -5.41 -41.09 -5.63
C THR A 632 -4.53 -41.32 -4.40
N GLU A 633 -3.40 -41.97 -4.55
CA GLU A 633 -2.41 -42.12 -3.45
C GLU A 633 -1.82 -40.79 -3.03
N LEU A 634 -1.45 -39.95 -4.00
CA LEU A 634 -0.97 -38.59 -3.73
C LEU A 634 -2.00 -37.79 -2.90
N ASP A 635 -3.26 -37.90 -3.28
CA ASP A 635 -4.37 -37.25 -2.59
C ASP A 635 -4.64 -37.84 -1.20
N ALA A 636 -4.30 -39.12 -0.98
CA ALA A 636 -4.33 -39.77 0.33
C ALA A 636 -3.10 -39.52 1.18
N GLY A 637 -2.18 -38.64 0.76
CA GLY A 637 -0.98 -38.31 1.50
C GLY A 637 0.22 -39.22 1.24
N ARG A 638 0.11 -40.18 0.35
CA ARG A 638 1.21 -41.10 -0.05
C ARG A 638 1.72 -40.69 -1.43
N PRO A 639 2.91 -40.10 -1.57
CA PRO A 639 3.42 -39.77 -2.89
C PRO A 639 3.69 -41.05 -3.72
N PRO A 640 3.37 -41.06 -5.03
CA PRO A 640 3.71 -42.16 -5.90
C PRO A 640 5.21 -42.34 -6.01
N MET A 641 5.67 -43.52 -6.43
CA MET A 641 7.11 -43.71 -6.69
C MET A 641 7.55 -42.82 -7.86
N GLN A 642 8.76 -42.33 -7.80
CA GLN A 642 9.31 -41.46 -8.85
C GLN A 642 9.39 -42.17 -10.21
N SER A 643 9.63 -43.46 -10.20
CA SER A 643 9.61 -44.31 -11.40
C SER A 643 8.27 -44.30 -12.15
N ASP A 644 7.19 -43.99 -11.48
CA ASP A 644 5.83 -43.99 -12.01
C ASP A 644 5.42 -42.62 -12.61
N LEU A 645 6.34 -41.64 -12.53
CA LEU A 645 6.16 -40.29 -13.04
C LEU A 645 6.78 -40.16 -14.42
N VAL A 646 5.98 -39.82 -15.43
CA VAL A 646 6.49 -39.47 -16.76
C VAL A 646 6.65 -37.94 -16.82
N PRO A 647 7.88 -37.42 -16.98
CA PRO A 647 8.15 -36.00 -17.03
C PRO A 647 7.57 -35.36 -18.29
N VAL A 648 7.03 -34.16 -18.15
CA VAL A 648 6.49 -33.36 -19.25
C VAL A 648 6.96 -31.92 -19.13
N ASP A 649 7.49 -31.37 -20.22
CA ASP A 649 7.87 -29.97 -20.27
C ASP A 649 6.67 -29.06 -20.32
N LEU A 650 6.66 -28.05 -19.47
CA LEU A 650 5.60 -27.04 -19.41
C LEU A 650 6.18 -25.68 -19.84
N MET A 651 5.73 -25.23 -21.00
CA MET A 651 6.17 -23.93 -21.55
C MET A 651 5.13 -22.86 -21.20
N TRP A 652 5.58 -21.82 -20.51
CA TRP A 652 4.78 -20.63 -20.23
C TRP A 652 4.96 -19.56 -21.30
N ARG A 653 3.85 -19.09 -21.81
CA ARG A 653 3.81 -17.94 -22.70
C ARG A 653 2.61 -17.08 -22.32
N ASP A 654 2.87 -15.82 -21.96
CA ASP A 654 1.87 -14.86 -21.48
C ASP A 654 1.07 -15.43 -20.28
N GLN A 655 -0.21 -15.67 -20.47
CA GLN A 655 -1.13 -16.19 -19.47
C GLN A 655 -1.53 -17.66 -19.73
N GLU A 656 -0.77 -18.33 -20.57
CA GLU A 656 -1.01 -19.71 -20.98
C GLU A 656 0.21 -20.59 -20.71
N ALA A 657 -0.04 -21.82 -20.35
CA ALA A 657 0.99 -22.85 -20.28
C ALA A 657 0.63 -24.01 -21.22
N THR A 658 1.61 -24.50 -21.93
CA THR A 658 1.44 -25.64 -22.84
C THR A 658 2.35 -26.78 -22.40
N ALA A 659 1.75 -27.92 -22.13
CA ALA A 659 2.43 -29.19 -21.90
C ALA A 659 2.37 -30.01 -23.19
N VAL A 660 3.54 -30.33 -23.75
CA VAL A 660 3.65 -31.20 -24.94
C VAL A 660 4.02 -32.60 -24.46
N LEU A 661 3.14 -33.53 -24.73
CA LEU A 661 3.37 -34.92 -24.32
C LEU A 661 4.48 -35.56 -25.16
N PRO A 662 5.43 -36.28 -24.53
CA PRO A 662 6.54 -36.89 -25.26
C PRO A 662 6.05 -37.96 -26.23
N ALA A 663 6.48 -37.85 -27.49
CA ALA A 663 6.14 -38.82 -28.52
C ALA A 663 6.83 -40.19 -28.25
N GLY A 664 6.11 -41.28 -28.41
CA GLY A 664 6.65 -42.64 -28.28
C GLY A 664 6.86 -43.14 -26.84
N VAL A 665 6.49 -42.35 -25.83
CA VAL A 665 6.48 -42.81 -24.44
C VAL A 665 5.18 -43.50 -24.12
N ALA A 666 5.24 -44.69 -23.55
CA ALA A 666 4.04 -45.41 -23.07
C ALA A 666 3.48 -44.68 -21.85
N LEU A 667 2.28 -44.13 -22.01
CA LEU A 667 1.58 -43.51 -20.88
C LEU A 667 0.96 -44.56 -19.97
N PRO A 668 0.85 -44.30 -18.66
CA PRO A 668 0.16 -45.19 -17.74
C PRO A 668 -1.29 -45.47 -18.18
N THR A 669 -1.85 -46.58 -17.75
CA THR A 669 -3.31 -46.84 -17.87
C THR A 669 -4.06 -45.77 -17.08
N GLU A 670 -5.11 -45.19 -17.66
CA GLU A 670 -5.85 -44.08 -17.08
C GLU A 670 -4.90 -42.90 -16.73
N ALA A 671 -4.09 -42.48 -17.71
CA ALA A 671 -3.11 -41.42 -17.53
C ALA A 671 -3.75 -40.10 -17.10
N VAL A 672 -3.10 -39.43 -16.16
CA VAL A 672 -3.51 -38.11 -15.68
C VAL A 672 -2.27 -37.18 -15.73
N LEU A 673 -2.40 -36.04 -16.39
CA LEU A 673 -1.41 -34.99 -16.30
C LEU A 673 -1.62 -34.20 -15.01
N PHE A 674 -0.60 -34.11 -14.20
CA PHE A 674 -0.53 -33.26 -13.02
C PHE A 674 0.34 -32.03 -13.29
N VAL A 675 -0.23 -30.85 -13.08
CA VAL A 675 0.45 -29.57 -13.28
C VAL A 675 0.57 -28.85 -11.94
N PRO A 676 1.78 -28.53 -11.48
CA PRO A 676 2.03 -27.91 -10.19
C PRO A 676 1.72 -26.40 -10.21
N VAL A 677 0.47 -26.06 -10.30
CA VAL A 677 -0.04 -24.68 -10.21
C VAL A 677 -1.08 -24.59 -9.11
N THR A 678 -1.18 -23.42 -8.49
CA THR A 678 -2.22 -23.17 -7.49
C THR A 678 -3.59 -23.23 -8.15
N PRO A 679 -4.55 -24.01 -7.63
CA PRO A 679 -5.82 -24.30 -8.31
C PRO A 679 -6.86 -23.20 -8.12
N TRP A 680 -6.51 -21.95 -8.41
CA TRP A 680 -7.43 -20.83 -8.37
C TRP A 680 -8.61 -21.01 -9.33
N ILE A 681 -9.76 -20.49 -8.95
CA ILE A 681 -10.90 -20.41 -9.86
C ILE A 681 -10.53 -19.55 -11.08
N GLY A 682 -10.67 -20.10 -12.26
CA GLY A 682 -10.36 -19.39 -13.52
C GLY A 682 -9.44 -20.16 -14.46
N TRP A 683 -8.88 -21.27 -14.04
CA TRP A 683 -8.16 -22.16 -14.93
C TRP A 683 -9.09 -22.83 -15.95
N ARG A 684 -8.70 -22.79 -17.21
CA ARG A 684 -9.32 -23.51 -18.33
C ARG A 684 -8.28 -24.42 -18.95
N LEU A 685 -8.66 -25.68 -19.11
CA LEU A 685 -7.81 -26.72 -19.69
C LEU A 685 -8.33 -27.10 -21.05
N PHE A 686 -7.41 -27.39 -21.97
CA PHE A 686 -7.72 -27.82 -23.32
C PHE A 686 -6.82 -29.02 -23.65
N LEU A 687 -7.43 -30.10 -24.19
CA LEU A 687 -6.74 -31.22 -24.78
C LEU A 687 -6.85 -31.10 -26.29
N ASP A 688 -5.71 -30.96 -26.98
CA ASP A 688 -5.69 -30.78 -28.45
C ASP A 688 -6.74 -29.75 -28.91
N GLU A 689 -6.77 -28.58 -28.26
CA GLU A 689 -7.69 -27.46 -28.49
C GLU A 689 -9.14 -27.67 -28.01
N ARG A 690 -9.50 -28.82 -27.48
CA ARG A 690 -10.87 -29.09 -26.95
C ARG A 690 -10.90 -28.77 -25.45
N PRO A 691 -11.88 -27.96 -25.00
CA PRO A 691 -12.01 -27.66 -23.58
C PRO A 691 -12.37 -28.90 -22.76
N VAL A 692 -11.74 -29.06 -21.62
CA VAL A 692 -11.98 -30.15 -20.69
C VAL A 692 -12.04 -29.62 -19.26
N SER A 693 -12.71 -30.35 -18.38
CA SER A 693 -12.73 -30.05 -16.96
C SER A 693 -11.53 -30.69 -16.26
N PRO A 694 -10.94 -30.01 -15.25
CA PRO A 694 -9.95 -30.65 -14.39
C PRO A 694 -10.59 -31.81 -13.64
N VAL A 695 -9.75 -32.75 -13.20
CA VAL A 695 -10.17 -33.79 -12.25
C VAL A 695 -10.48 -33.06 -10.93
N ASP A 696 -11.67 -33.32 -10.39
CA ASP A 696 -12.04 -32.79 -9.08
C ASP A 696 -11.16 -33.41 -8.00
N ARG A 697 -10.41 -32.58 -7.30
CA ARG A 697 -9.51 -32.95 -6.21
C ARG A 697 -9.86 -32.21 -4.92
N GLY A 698 -10.97 -31.46 -4.93
CA GLY A 698 -11.26 -30.53 -3.84
C GLY A 698 -10.18 -29.42 -3.74
N GLU A 699 -9.82 -29.04 -2.53
CA GLU A 699 -8.87 -27.95 -2.25
C GLU A 699 -7.38 -28.40 -2.27
N ARG A 700 -7.03 -29.43 -3.07
CA ARG A 700 -5.65 -29.94 -3.10
C ARG A 700 -4.79 -29.17 -4.09
N PHE A 701 -3.50 -29.04 -3.77
CA PHE A 701 -2.51 -28.38 -4.62
C PHE A 701 -2.35 -29.12 -5.96
N GLY A 702 -2.17 -28.33 -7.03
CA GLY A 702 -1.96 -28.78 -8.40
C GLY A 702 -3.26 -29.05 -9.16
N LEU A 703 -3.23 -28.83 -10.46
CA LEU A 703 -4.30 -29.17 -11.38
C LEU A 703 -4.03 -30.56 -11.96
N ALA A 704 -5.07 -31.37 -12.11
CA ALA A 704 -5.00 -32.67 -12.76
C ALA A 704 -6.00 -32.76 -13.91
N VAL A 705 -5.61 -33.40 -15.02
CA VAL A 705 -6.47 -33.62 -16.17
C VAL A 705 -6.29 -35.05 -16.70
N SER A 706 -7.39 -35.76 -16.92
CA SER A 706 -7.35 -37.08 -17.52
C SER A 706 -6.96 -37.01 -18.98
N LEU A 707 -6.03 -37.85 -19.40
CA LEU A 707 -5.46 -37.90 -20.75
C LEU A 707 -6.06 -39.06 -21.54
N PRO A 708 -6.99 -38.82 -22.47
CA PRO A 708 -7.40 -39.86 -23.45
C PRO A 708 -6.24 -40.32 -24.30
N THR A 709 -6.30 -41.57 -24.76
CA THR A 709 -5.29 -42.12 -25.67
C THR A 709 -5.17 -41.27 -26.93
N GLY A 710 -3.92 -40.92 -27.29
CA GLY A 710 -3.66 -40.11 -28.49
C GLY A 710 -3.61 -38.60 -28.25
N THR A 711 -3.80 -38.12 -27.00
CA THR A 711 -3.61 -36.70 -26.66
C THR A 711 -2.14 -36.29 -26.92
N ARG A 712 -1.93 -35.17 -27.61
CA ARG A 712 -0.60 -34.68 -27.98
C ARG A 712 -0.16 -33.49 -27.13
N ALA A 713 -1.12 -32.62 -26.81
CA ALA A 713 -0.83 -31.41 -26.07
C ALA A 713 -1.94 -31.08 -25.08
N VAL A 714 -1.53 -30.50 -23.95
CA VAL A 714 -2.45 -29.93 -22.95
C VAL A 714 -2.13 -28.46 -22.81
N ARG A 715 -3.14 -27.62 -23.00
CA ARG A 715 -3.02 -26.18 -22.83
C ARG A 715 -3.83 -25.74 -21.62
N LEU A 716 -3.18 -24.98 -20.74
CA LEU A 716 -3.78 -24.34 -19.58
C LEU A 716 -3.84 -22.83 -19.84
N ARG A 717 -4.99 -22.24 -19.62
CA ARG A 717 -5.19 -20.81 -19.74
C ARG A 717 -5.88 -20.29 -18.50
N PHE A 718 -5.28 -19.26 -17.88
CA PHE A 718 -5.91 -18.61 -16.75
C PHE A 718 -6.74 -17.42 -17.20
N ARG A 719 -8.01 -17.42 -16.80
CA ARG A 719 -8.90 -16.26 -16.99
C ARG A 719 -9.79 -16.13 -15.77
N GLN A 720 -9.88 -14.97 -15.23
CA GLN A 720 -10.78 -14.68 -14.11
C GLN A 720 -12.19 -14.40 -14.64
N PRO A 721 -13.18 -15.26 -14.39
CA PRO A 721 -14.52 -15.11 -14.98
C PRO A 721 -15.20 -13.79 -14.59
N TRP A 722 -14.98 -13.33 -13.38
CA TRP A 722 -15.54 -12.08 -12.85
C TRP A 722 -15.01 -10.83 -13.55
N ALA A 723 -13.79 -10.87 -14.11
CA ALA A 723 -13.14 -9.67 -14.62
C ALA A 723 -13.86 -9.08 -15.84
N TYR A 724 -14.43 -9.91 -16.70
CA TYR A 724 -15.26 -9.40 -17.80
C TYR A 724 -16.51 -8.69 -17.31
N HIS A 725 -17.18 -9.25 -16.29
CA HIS A 725 -18.33 -8.61 -15.66
C HIS A 725 -17.93 -7.30 -14.97
N ALA A 726 -16.80 -7.30 -14.29
CA ALA A 726 -16.27 -6.12 -13.63
C ALA A 726 -15.90 -5.00 -14.63
N LEU A 727 -15.21 -5.34 -15.72
CA LEU A 727 -14.88 -4.39 -16.79
C LEU A 727 -16.14 -3.87 -17.49
N PHE A 728 -17.12 -4.73 -17.74
CA PHE A 728 -18.41 -4.31 -18.30
C PHE A 728 -19.16 -3.38 -17.35
N ALA A 729 -19.22 -3.71 -16.07
CA ALA A 729 -19.81 -2.85 -15.04
C ALA A 729 -19.10 -1.49 -14.99
N MET A 730 -17.77 -1.47 -14.99
CA MET A 730 -16.97 -0.25 -15.03
C MET A 730 -17.34 0.62 -16.23
N LEU A 731 -17.42 0.04 -17.44
CA LEU A 731 -17.79 0.77 -18.66
C LEU A 731 -19.20 1.34 -18.57
N LEU A 732 -20.17 0.56 -18.08
CA LEU A 732 -21.54 1.05 -17.83
C LEU A 732 -21.56 2.20 -16.83
N GLY A 733 -20.78 2.09 -15.75
CA GLY A 733 -20.63 3.15 -14.76
C GLY A 733 -20.06 4.43 -15.34
N ILE A 734 -19.03 4.34 -16.19
CA ILE A 734 -18.42 5.48 -16.89
C ILE A 734 -19.45 6.14 -17.83
N VAL A 735 -20.16 5.35 -18.63
CA VAL A 735 -21.20 5.86 -19.54
C VAL A 735 -22.32 6.52 -18.76
N GLY A 736 -22.76 5.91 -17.64
CA GLY A 736 -23.75 6.49 -16.74
C GLY A 736 -23.30 7.84 -16.15
N ALA A 737 -22.07 7.92 -15.67
CA ALA A 737 -21.48 9.13 -15.13
C ALA A 737 -21.37 10.24 -16.19
N TRP A 738 -20.93 9.89 -17.40
CA TRP A 738 -20.83 10.82 -18.52
C TRP A 738 -22.20 11.36 -18.95
N SER A 739 -23.20 10.48 -19.07
CA SER A 739 -24.59 10.86 -19.40
C SER A 739 -25.18 11.79 -18.35
N ALA A 740 -24.98 11.51 -17.06
CA ALA A 740 -25.44 12.34 -15.95
C ALA A 740 -24.74 13.72 -15.93
N SER A 741 -23.47 13.80 -16.35
CA SER A 741 -22.71 15.05 -16.40
C SER A 741 -23.14 15.97 -17.56
N ARG A 742 -23.63 15.41 -18.68
CA ARG A 742 -24.04 16.19 -19.88
C ARG A 742 -25.41 16.88 -19.79
N ARG A 743 -26.32 16.41 -18.97
CA ARG A 743 -27.70 16.92 -18.91
C ARG A 743 -27.83 18.41 -18.55
N LYS A 744 -26.75 19.14 -18.28
CA LYS A 744 -26.77 20.58 -17.95
C LYS A 744 -26.55 21.53 -19.13
N LYS A 745 -26.03 21.08 -20.27
CA LYS A 745 -25.76 22.00 -21.40
C LYS A 745 -27.00 22.43 -22.17
N GLY A 746 -28.17 21.83 -21.90
CA GLY A 746 -29.42 22.11 -22.63
C GLY A 746 -30.34 23.16 -22.02
N ILE A 747 -30.06 23.69 -20.81
CA ILE A 747 -31.02 24.60 -20.12
C ILE A 747 -30.56 26.09 -20.12
N PHE A 748 -29.35 26.37 -20.63
CA PHE A 748 -28.81 27.73 -20.64
C PHE A 748 -28.80 28.42 -22.00
N VAL A 749 -29.55 27.93 -22.99
CA VAL A 749 -29.73 28.60 -24.27
C VAL A 749 -31.24 28.81 -24.48
N THR A 750 -31.86 29.67 -23.76
CA THR A 750 -33.03 30.49 -24.09
C THR A 750 -33.35 31.38 -22.90
N ASN A 751 -32.86 32.56 -22.85
CA ASN A 751 -33.54 33.81 -22.51
C ASN A 751 -32.47 34.91 -22.59
N GLY A 752 -32.47 35.53 -23.78
CA GLY A 752 -31.79 36.78 -24.09
C GLY A 752 -32.52 37.97 -23.49
#